data_da7c79397bfec33907e723c02e1bb1d2
#
_entry.id   da7c79397bfec33907e723c02e1bb1d2
#
_cell.length_a   1.000
_cell.length_b   1.000
_cell.length_c   1.000
_cell.angle_alpha   90.00
_cell.angle_beta   90.00
_cell.angle_gamma   90.00
#
_symmetry.space_group_name_H-M   'P 1'
#
loop_
_entity.id
_entity.type
_entity.pdbx_description
1 polymer ?
#
loop_
_entity_poly.entity_id
_entity_poly.type
_entity_poly.pdbx_seq_one_letter_code
_entity_poly.pdbx_strand_id
1 'polypeptide(L)'
;MKEKTIALLGQPNSGKSSVFNGLTGSHQHVGNWPGKTVEHKEGTFRFEGETYRVVDLPGSYSLSAGSDEEVITTDYIKSGEADLVAILVDSSQLERSLYMVADFIGIKLPVLLILNMMDVAEQKGIEIHTGILQEKLGIPVIGFVAAENRGYGNLKEQIAEALKNPRMMEQSLLMERYAGDSSIPFTEMIAREKGTGIYTREKQAILAFEKEDKNLMRSGRHKYDFIDMLLDGAVKKTKVKSGLERFDRKALGRHSGKWIAFGIILAGMTGAMLIASPIMVLGFAIPGGLTPLLEKLMNLFGVWKPLAELVCVVLPNVLAFTIAMAGFVLGVTFIFALIEDVGYMARISVVFNKAMERLGLQGKSVCSFLMSLGCNMAGVAGSRVIDSTGQRFLTMILVWSIPCGSTLSLAPMLASIFFGPLGSFLVLLFMLGITLGSMFLASKIFGRQLIREEDEHGIIMELPPYHKPKWGHIVRMTLTKAKDIFVRAFRVIFLVSVVFYLLSYSWFGSISVLAAFGQLISPVTEFFGMTWQMFMAYLSSMVTKESLLGVINALYNNSDVVSAAFNAKSIGMTEGMAQLLPQVISKPQALGFIMAIVFNVPCTMTVAATFRENHSKKWIALPVLYYLVFSLILSCVFYHIGMLIW
;
A
#
# COMPACT_ATOMS: atom_id res chain seq x y z
N MET A 1 -18.73 25.48 -33.02
CA MET A 1 -19.09 24.05 -33.08
C MET A 1 -19.04 23.51 -31.67
N LYS A 2 -19.99 22.68 -31.26
CA LYS A 2 -19.99 22.07 -29.91
C LYS A 2 -18.83 21.09 -29.86
N GLU A 3 -17.96 21.22 -28.87
CA GLU A 3 -16.83 20.32 -28.64
C GLU A 3 -17.38 18.92 -28.35
N LYS A 4 -16.89 17.89 -29.06
CA LYS A 4 -17.35 16.51 -28.87
C LYS A 4 -16.60 15.88 -27.71
N THR A 5 -17.34 15.28 -26.77
CA THR A 5 -16.79 14.71 -25.54
C THR A 5 -16.71 13.20 -25.62
N ILE A 6 -15.53 12.65 -25.37
CA ILE A 6 -15.21 11.23 -25.35
C ILE A 6 -14.94 10.81 -23.89
N ALA A 7 -15.73 9.89 -23.37
CA ALA A 7 -15.45 9.27 -22.09
C ALA A 7 -14.53 8.06 -22.28
N LEU A 8 -13.33 8.10 -21.70
CA LEU A 8 -12.40 6.98 -21.72
C LEU A 8 -12.62 6.11 -20.47
N LEU A 9 -13.07 4.89 -20.69
CA LEU A 9 -13.41 3.93 -19.65
C LEU A 9 -12.55 2.68 -19.77
N GLY A 10 -12.24 2.01 -18.67
CA GLY A 10 -11.48 0.76 -18.69
C GLY A 10 -11.21 0.25 -17.30
N GLN A 11 -10.94 -1.03 -17.21
CA GLN A 11 -10.55 -1.64 -15.95
C GLN A 11 -9.20 -1.09 -15.45
N PRO A 12 -8.92 -1.14 -14.14
CA PRO A 12 -7.58 -0.86 -13.63
C PRO A 12 -6.53 -1.71 -14.38
N ASN A 13 -5.41 -1.10 -14.71
CA ASN A 13 -4.29 -1.71 -15.46
C ASN A 13 -4.56 -2.07 -16.93
N SER A 14 -5.68 -1.70 -17.53
CA SER A 14 -5.95 -1.87 -18.97
C SER A 14 -5.09 -0.98 -19.87
N GLY A 15 -4.27 -0.09 -19.31
CA GLY A 15 -3.46 0.87 -20.04
C GLY A 15 -4.16 2.21 -20.32
N LYS A 16 -5.27 2.49 -19.64
CA LYS A 16 -6.12 3.68 -19.82
C LYS A 16 -5.32 4.99 -19.74
N SER A 17 -4.52 5.18 -18.71
CA SER A 17 -3.67 6.38 -18.55
C SER A 17 -2.63 6.53 -19.66
N SER A 18 -2.12 5.44 -20.22
CA SER A 18 -1.21 5.49 -21.37
C SER A 18 -1.92 5.96 -22.62
N VAL A 19 -3.14 5.46 -22.88
CA VAL A 19 -3.96 5.89 -24.02
C VAL A 19 -4.38 7.34 -23.86
N PHE A 20 -4.84 7.76 -22.68
CA PHE A 20 -5.19 9.14 -22.38
C PHE A 20 -4.01 10.09 -22.63
N ASN A 21 -2.83 9.78 -22.09
CA ASN A 21 -1.63 10.60 -22.27
C ASN A 21 -1.17 10.65 -23.73
N GLY A 22 -1.26 9.54 -24.46
CA GLY A 22 -0.89 9.49 -25.87
C GLY A 22 -1.86 10.23 -26.79
N LEU A 23 -3.15 10.29 -26.45
CA LEU A 23 -4.15 11.07 -27.18
C LEU A 23 -4.01 12.57 -26.92
N THR A 24 -3.88 12.97 -25.65
CA THR A 24 -3.96 14.38 -25.20
C THR A 24 -2.60 15.09 -25.11
N GLY A 25 -1.50 14.34 -25.00
CA GLY A 25 -0.15 14.89 -24.89
C GLY A 25 0.00 15.78 -23.65
N SER A 26 0.45 17.04 -23.84
CA SER A 26 0.62 18.04 -22.77
C SER A 26 -0.67 18.84 -22.45
N HIS A 27 -1.75 18.62 -23.18
CA HIS A 27 -3.01 19.37 -23.03
C HIS A 27 -3.94 18.64 -22.03
N GLN A 28 -3.55 18.63 -20.76
CA GLN A 28 -4.28 17.95 -19.69
C GLN A 28 -4.61 18.90 -18.55
N HIS A 29 -5.79 18.73 -17.98
CA HIS A 29 -6.21 19.34 -16.73
C HIS A 29 -6.44 18.24 -15.69
N VAL A 30 -5.87 18.40 -14.49
CA VAL A 30 -5.97 17.42 -13.41
C VAL A 30 -6.63 18.09 -12.22
N GLY A 31 -7.69 17.52 -11.70
CA GLY A 31 -8.41 17.95 -10.52
C GLY A 31 -8.93 16.76 -9.73
N ASN A 32 -9.91 16.98 -8.88
CA ASN A 32 -10.66 15.90 -8.22
C ASN A 32 -12.12 15.97 -8.66
N TRP A 33 -12.78 14.83 -8.71
CA TRP A 33 -14.22 14.78 -8.91
C TRP A 33 -14.95 15.54 -7.81
N PRO A 34 -15.98 16.33 -8.12
CA PRO A 34 -16.69 17.14 -7.13
C PRO A 34 -17.16 16.34 -5.92
N GLY A 35 -16.70 16.72 -4.72
CA GLY A 35 -17.06 16.04 -3.47
C GLY A 35 -16.43 14.68 -3.22
N LYS A 36 -15.47 14.26 -4.04
CA LYS A 36 -14.77 12.96 -3.93
C LYS A 36 -13.26 13.15 -3.91
N THR A 37 -12.55 12.15 -3.36
CA THR A 37 -11.07 12.13 -3.32
C THR A 37 -10.44 11.47 -4.55
N VAL A 38 -11.23 11.19 -5.58
CA VAL A 38 -10.81 10.50 -6.81
C VAL A 38 -10.33 11.54 -7.83
N GLU A 39 -9.19 11.28 -8.47
CA GLU A 39 -8.63 12.16 -9.51
C GLU A 39 -9.56 12.27 -10.73
N HIS A 40 -9.74 13.50 -11.20
CA HIS A 40 -10.42 13.84 -12.43
C HIS A 40 -9.40 14.36 -13.45
N LYS A 41 -9.30 13.72 -14.60
CA LYS A 41 -8.40 14.12 -15.68
C LYS A 41 -9.18 14.39 -16.95
N GLU A 42 -8.95 15.57 -17.50
CA GLU A 42 -9.48 15.95 -18.80
C GLU A 42 -8.35 16.40 -19.72
N GLY A 43 -8.52 16.18 -21.00
CA GLY A 43 -7.57 16.64 -21.99
C GLY A 43 -8.24 16.83 -23.35
N THR A 44 -7.53 17.46 -24.26
CA THR A 44 -8.04 17.69 -25.62
C THR A 44 -7.03 17.23 -26.67
N PHE A 45 -7.53 16.78 -27.80
CA PHE A 45 -6.71 16.57 -28.99
C PHE A 45 -7.41 17.14 -30.23
N ARG A 46 -6.62 17.42 -31.28
CA ARG A 46 -7.12 17.89 -32.56
C ARG A 46 -6.93 16.82 -33.63
N PHE A 47 -7.97 16.63 -34.46
CA PHE A 47 -7.91 15.74 -35.59
C PHE A 47 -8.85 16.28 -36.72
N GLU A 48 -8.38 16.34 -37.95
CA GLU A 48 -9.09 16.88 -39.13
C GLU A 48 -9.71 18.28 -38.92
N GLY A 49 -9.06 19.13 -38.11
CA GLY A 49 -9.54 20.49 -37.83
C GLY A 49 -10.61 20.61 -36.73
N GLU A 50 -11.10 19.49 -36.22
CA GLU A 50 -12.00 19.43 -35.06
C GLU A 50 -11.25 19.24 -33.76
N THR A 51 -11.80 19.74 -32.64
CA THR A 51 -11.27 19.55 -31.29
C THR A 51 -12.16 18.57 -30.54
N TYR A 52 -11.52 17.57 -29.94
CA TYR A 52 -12.15 16.51 -29.15
C TYR A 52 -11.72 16.63 -27.71
N ARG A 53 -12.67 16.60 -26.78
CA ARG A 53 -12.42 16.55 -25.32
C ARG A 53 -12.43 15.10 -24.88
N VAL A 54 -11.42 14.69 -24.12
CA VAL A 54 -11.31 13.36 -23.54
C VAL A 54 -11.40 13.47 -22.04
N VAL A 55 -12.32 12.74 -21.43
CA VAL A 55 -12.50 12.64 -19.98
C VAL A 55 -12.05 11.27 -19.54
N ASP A 56 -11.05 11.21 -18.65
CA ASP A 56 -10.53 9.97 -18.09
C ASP A 56 -11.39 9.56 -16.88
N LEU A 57 -12.27 8.58 -17.06
CA LEU A 57 -13.08 8.06 -15.98
C LEU A 57 -12.27 7.16 -15.05
N PRO A 58 -12.60 7.08 -13.74
CA PRO A 58 -11.96 6.15 -12.82
C PRO A 58 -11.99 4.71 -13.33
N GLY A 59 -10.93 3.94 -13.02
CA GLY A 59 -10.90 2.52 -13.40
C GLY A 59 -11.96 1.73 -12.66
N SER A 60 -12.88 1.10 -13.38
CA SER A 60 -13.98 0.32 -12.80
C SER A 60 -14.08 -1.06 -13.45
N TYR A 61 -14.61 -2.03 -12.71
CA TYR A 61 -14.83 -3.39 -13.20
C TYR A 61 -16.25 -3.60 -13.71
N SER A 62 -17.20 -2.80 -13.23
CA SER A 62 -18.60 -2.82 -13.65
C SER A 62 -19.22 -1.44 -13.44
N LEU A 63 -20.43 -1.25 -13.99
CA LEU A 63 -21.28 -0.09 -13.71
C LEU A 63 -22.21 -0.33 -12.50
N SER A 64 -22.04 -1.43 -11.78
CA SER A 64 -22.76 -1.69 -10.53
C SER A 64 -22.10 -0.89 -9.41
N ALA A 65 -22.84 0.00 -8.76
CA ALA A 65 -22.32 0.94 -7.76
C ALA A 65 -21.84 0.24 -6.47
N GLY A 66 -20.64 -0.31 -6.48
CA GLY A 66 -20.00 -0.97 -5.33
C GLY A 66 -18.83 -0.17 -4.74
N SER A 67 -18.13 0.62 -5.55
CA SER A 67 -17.02 1.49 -5.11
C SER A 67 -17.27 2.95 -5.46
N ASP A 68 -16.53 3.88 -4.83
CA ASP A 68 -16.63 5.31 -5.16
C ASP A 68 -16.30 5.58 -6.63
N GLU A 69 -15.35 4.84 -7.21
CA GLU A 69 -14.98 4.91 -8.62
C GLU A 69 -16.12 4.45 -9.54
N GLU A 70 -16.80 3.36 -9.19
CA GLU A 70 -17.94 2.84 -9.97
C GLU A 70 -19.15 3.78 -9.89
N VAL A 71 -19.40 4.39 -8.74
CA VAL A 71 -20.45 5.41 -8.58
C VAL A 71 -20.16 6.60 -9.50
N ILE A 72 -18.94 7.15 -9.48
CA ILE A 72 -18.56 8.29 -10.33
C ILE A 72 -18.73 7.95 -11.81
N THR A 73 -18.23 6.78 -12.21
CA THR A 73 -18.34 6.32 -13.60
C THR A 73 -19.78 6.17 -14.04
N THR A 74 -20.62 5.57 -13.21
CA THR A 74 -22.05 5.36 -13.48
C THR A 74 -22.80 6.68 -13.56
N ASP A 75 -22.54 7.61 -12.65
CA ASP A 75 -23.17 8.93 -12.62
C ASP A 75 -22.76 9.74 -13.86
N TYR A 76 -21.49 9.67 -14.27
CA TYR A 76 -21.01 10.35 -15.47
C TYR A 76 -21.66 9.77 -16.75
N ILE A 77 -21.77 8.46 -16.87
CA ILE A 77 -22.45 7.83 -18.01
C ILE A 77 -23.94 8.22 -18.06
N LYS A 78 -24.60 8.27 -16.89
CA LYS A 78 -26.01 8.70 -16.78
C LYS A 78 -26.24 10.18 -17.05
N SER A 79 -25.22 11.04 -16.85
CA SER A 79 -25.34 12.49 -17.07
C SER A 79 -25.59 12.84 -18.54
N GLY A 80 -25.20 11.98 -19.48
CA GLY A 80 -25.32 12.22 -20.93
C GLY A 80 -24.34 13.26 -21.47
N GLU A 81 -23.27 13.57 -20.73
CA GLU A 81 -22.24 14.51 -21.17
C GLU A 81 -21.32 13.93 -22.26
N ALA A 82 -21.18 12.60 -22.32
CA ALA A 82 -20.37 11.92 -23.31
C ALA A 82 -21.13 11.75 -24.64
N ASP A 83 -20.48 12.12 -25.74
CA ASP A 83 -20.96 11.84 -27.09
C ASP A 83 -20.51 10.45 -27.59
N LEU A 84 -19.42 9.91 -27.00
CA LEU A 84 -18.86 8.58 -27.28
C LEU A 84 -18.22 8.00 -26.03
N VAL A 85 -18.43 6.72 -25.77
CA VAL A 85 -17.70 5.98 -24.73
C VAL A 85 -16.66 5.07 -25.41
N ALA A 86 -15.38 5.34 -25.17
CA ALA A 86 -14.28 4.50 -25.61
C ALA A 86 -13.89 3.54 -24.46
N ILE A 87 -14.23 2.25 -24.59
CA ILE A 87 -13.98 1.24 -23.57
C ILE A 87 -12.68 0.53 -23.89
N LEU A 88 -11.72 0.66 -22.96
CA LEU A 88 -10.42 0.02 -23.06
C LEU A 88 -10.41 -1.31 -22.31
N VAL A 89 -10.06 -2.39 -23.02
CA VAL A 89 -9.97 -3.74 -22.46
C VAL A 89 -8.56 -4.32 -22.63
N ASP A 90 -8.14 -5.16 -21.68
CA ASP A 90 -6.89 -5.93 -21.76
C ASP A 90 -7.13 -7.18 -22.61
N SER A 91 -6.54 -7.23 -23.81
CA SER A 91 -6.62 -8.35 -24.74
C SER A 91 -6.01 -9.64 -24.18
N SER A 92 -5.06 -9.52 -23.27
CA SER A 92 -4.41 -10.69 -22.66
C SER A 92 -5.29 -11.39 -21.61
N GLN A 93 -6.38 -10.70 -21.18
CA GLN A 93 -7.40 -11.19 -20.25
C GLN A 93 -8.80 -10.81 -20.74
N LEU A 94 -9.06 -11.03 -22.02
CA LEU A 94 -10.23 -10.50 -22.72
C LEU A 94 -11.56 -10.93 -22.10
N GLU A 95 -11.70 -12.20 -21.73
CA GLU A 95 -12.89 -12.76 -21.09
C GLU A 95 -13.35 -11.94 -19.87
N ARG A 96 -12.40 -11.57 -19.02
CA ARG A 96 -12.67 -10.78 -17.83
C ARG A 96 -12.89 -9.29 -18.15
N SER A 97 -12.11 -8.76 -19.09
CA SER A 97 -12.19 -7.35 -19.45
C SER A 97 -13.50 -7.00 -20.17
N LEU A 98 -14.11 -7.96 -20.86
CA LEU A 98 -15.43 -7.81 -21.47
C LEU A 98 -16.59 -7.76 -20.45
N TYR A 99 -16.34 -8.10 -19.18
CA TYR A 99 -17.38 -8.04 -18.14
C TYR A 99 -18.02 -6.66 -18.00
N MET A 100 -17.21 -5.61 -18.06
CA MET A 100 -17.69 -4.22 -18.06
C MET A 100 -18.40 -3.84 -19.37
N VAL A 101 -17.93 -4.39 -20.51
CA VAL A 101 -18.58 -4.14 -21.82
C VAL A 101 -20.01 -4.64 -21.82
N ALA A 102 -20.26 -5.76 -21.13
CA ALA A 102 -21.61 -6.31 -20.99
C ALA A 102 -22.59 -5.36 -20.26
N ASP A 103 -22.11 -4.45 -19.42
CA ASP A 103 -22.94 -3.45 -18.74
C ASP A 103 -23.47 -2.36 -19.67
N PHE A 104 -22.89 -2.22 -20.87
CA PHE A 104 -23.34 -1.24 -21.87
C PHE A 104 -24.48 -1.74 -22.78
N ILE A 105 -24.89 -3.00 -22.61
CA ILE A 105 -26.02 -3.55 -23.39
C ILE A 105 -27.30 -2.80 -22.99
N GLY A 106 -27.96 -2.20 -23.99
CA GLY A 106 -29.17 -1.40 -23.81
C GLY A 106 -28.94 0.05 -23.37
N ILE A 107 -27.70 0.47 -23.10
CA ILE A 107 -27.38 1.88 -22.85
C ILE A 107 -27.37 2.63 -24.17
N LYS A 108 -28.13 3.72 -24.25
CA LYS A 108 -28.27 4.56 -25.47
C LYS A 108 -27.11 5.54 -25.61
N LEU A 109 -25.87 5.03 -25.62
CA LEU A 109 -24.66 5.80 -25.88
C LEU A 109 -23.81 5.09 -26.93
N PRO A 110 -23.19 5.82 -27.87
CA PRO A 110 -22.24 5.24 -28.81
C PRO A 110 -21.03 4.65 -28.10
N VAL A 111 -20.62 3.47 -28.54
CA VAL A 111 -19.50 2.74 -27.91
C VAL A 111 -18.44 2.40 -28.95
N LEU A 112 -17.17 2.60 -28.61
CA LEU A 112 -15.99 2.12 -29.32
C LEU A 112 -15.20 1.18 -28.38
N LEU A 113 -14.95 -0.05 -28.82
CA LEU A 113 -14.16 -1.01 -28.05
C LEU A 113 -12.70 -0.99 -28.50
N ILE A 114 -11.78 -0.73 -27.59
CA ILE A 114 -10.35 -0.68 -27.82
C ILE A 114 -9.70 -1.89 -27.13
N LEU A 115 -9.20 -2.84 -27.91
CA LEU A 115 -8.47 -4.01 -27.43
C LEU A 115 -6.99 -3.64 -27.28
N ASN A 116 -6.59 -3.23 -26.07
CA ASN A 116 -5.20 -2.87 -25.78
C ASN A 116 -4.38 -4.12 -25.39
N MET A 117 -3.05 -4.00 -25.39
CA MET A 117 -2.11 -5.10 -25.07
C MET A 117 -2.23 -6.30 -26.03
N MET A 118 -2.49 -6.05 -27.31
CA MET A 118 -2.54 -7.09 -28.33
C MET A 118 -1.23 -7.87 -28.44
N ASP A 119 -0.09 -7.19 -28.26
CA ASP A 119 1.26 -7.76 -28.20
C ASP A 119 1.40 -8.79 -27.05
N VAL A 120 0.85 -8.48 -25.89
CA VAL A 120 0.85 -9.38 -24.73
C VAL A 120 -0.07 -10.58 -24.96
N ALA A 121 -1.22 -10.37 -25.60
CA ALA A 121 -2.14 -11.45 -25.98
C ALA A 121 -1.46 -12.44 -26.94
N GLU A 122 -0.80 -11.93 -27.97
CA GLU A 122 -0.05 -12.72 -28.96
C GLU A 122 1.08 -13.52 -28.30
N GLN A 123 1.86 -12.87 -27.41
CA GLN A 123 2.90 -13.57 -26.62
C GLN A 123 2.35 -14.71 -25.75
N LYS A 124 1.09 -14.60 -25.29
CA LYS A 124 0.38 -15.67 -24.55
C LYS A 124 -0.26 -16.72 -25.46
N GLY A 125 -0.11 -16.60 -26.78
CA GLY A 125 -0.74 -17.48 -27.75
C GLY A 125 -2.25 -17.30 -27.86
N ILE A 126 -2.75 -16.08 -27.58
CA ILE A 126 -4.14 -15.69 -27.72
C ILE A 126 -4.26 -14.91 -29.04
N GLU A 127 -4.89 -15.51 -30.02
CA GLU A 127 -5.20 -14.88 -31.30
C GLU A 127 -6.65 -14.36 -31.26
N ILE A 128 -6.83 -13.05 -31.53
CA ILE A 128 -8.12 -12.38 -31.42
C ILE A 128 -8.52 -11.84 -32.79
N HIS A 129 -9.66 -12.30 -33.29
CA HIS A 129 -10.25 -11.84 -34.52
C HIS A 129 -11.18 -10.65 -34.26
N THR A 130 -10.67 -9.42 -34.37
CA THR A 130 -11.42 -8.18 -34.09
C THR A 130 -12.67 -8.03 -34.94
N GLY A 131 -12.62 -8.45 -36.22
CA GLY A 131 -13.77 -8.42 -37.12
C GLY A 131 -14.95 -9.28 -36.64
N ILE A 132 -14.68 -10.47 -36.10
CA ILE A 132 -15.73 -11.34 -35.55
C ILE A 132 -16.35 -10.72 -34.30
N LEU A 133 -15.54 -10.11 -33.43
CA LEU A 133 -16.05 -9.41 -32.25
C LEU A 133 -16.88 -8.20 -32.63
N GLN A 134 -16.43 -7.41 -33.63
CA GLN A 134 -17.17 -6.27 -34.16
C GLN A 134 -18.53 -6.69 -34.75
N GLU A 135 -18.56 -7.77 -35.50
CA GLU A 135 -19.79 -8.31 -36.06
C GLU A 135 -20.74 -8.77 -34.92
N LYS A 136 -20.23 -9.51 -33.95
CA LYS A 136 -21.03 -10.02 -32.82
C LYS A 136 -21.55 -8.91 -31.91
N LEU A 137 -20.76 -7.89 -31.61
CA LEU A 137 -21.14 -6.78 -30.72
C LEU A 137 -21.95 -5.69 -31.44
N GLY A 138 -21.80 -5.56 -32.76
CA GLY A 138 -22.45 -4.50 -33.54
C GLY A 138 -21.84 -3.11 -33.38
N ILE A 139 -20.73 -2.99 -32.69
CA ILE A 139 -19.98 -1.75 -32.44
C ILE A 139 -18.58 -1.83 -33.03
N PRO A 140 -17.91 -0.70 -33.31
CA PRO A 140 -16.52 -0.70 -33.75
C PRO A 140 -15.58 -1.34 -32.74
N VAL A 141 -14.67 -2.21 -33.20
CA VAL A 141 -13.65 -2.89 -32.36
C VAL A 141 -12.29 -2.72 -33.01
N ILE A 142 -11.34 -2.14 -32.27
CA ILE A 142 -9.99 -1.90 -32.76
C ILE A 142 -8.95 -2.55 -31.85
N GLY A 143 -7.91 -3.16 -32.47
CA GLY A 143 -6.72 -3.63 -31.75
C GLY A 143 -5.71 -2.51 -31.59
N PHE A 144 -5.09 -2.43 -30.41
CA PHE A 144 -4.14 -1.37 -30.07
C PHE A 144 -3.01 -1.86 -29.16
N VAL A 145 -1.85 -1.17 -29.21
CA VAL A 145 -0.71 -1.40 -28.33
C VAL A 145 -0.20 -0.05 -27.81
N ALA A 146 -0.72 0.39 -26.68
CA ALA A 146 -0.38 1.69 -26.08
C ALA A 146 1.11 1.82 -25.71
N ALA A 147 1.78 0.72 -25.39
CA ALA A 147 3.18 0.71 -24.94
C ALA A 147 4.17 1.09 -26.04
N GLU A 148 3.86 0.85 -27.30
CA GLU A 148 4.74 1.14 -28.44
C GLU A 148 4.71 2.61 -28.87
N ASN A 149 3.83 3.41 -28.32
CA ASN A 149 3.60 4.80 -28.70
C ASN A 149 3.35 4.99 -30.23
N ARG A 150 2.83 3.96 -30.89
CA ARG A 150 2.51 3.90 -32.33
C ARG A 150 1.03 3.67 -32.53
N GLY A 151 0.50 4.14 -33.67
CA GLY A 151 -0.91 3.92 -34.04
C GLY A 151 -1.90 4.92 -33.46
N TYR A 152 -1.47 5.95 -32.73
CA TYR A 152 -2.39 6.99 -32.22
C TYR A 152 -3.09 7.79 -33.33
N GLY A 153 -2.48 7.93 -34.52
CA GLY A 153 -3.12 8.52 -35.69
C GLY A 153 -4.36 7.72 -36.11
N ASN A 154 -4.21 6.41 -36.28
CA ASN A 154 -5.31 5.51 -36.58
C ASN A 154 -6.38 5.49 -35.46
N LEU A 155 -5.97 5.53 -34.19
CA LEU A 155 -6.90 5.59 -33.07
C LEU A 155 -7.76 6.87 -33.10
N LYS A 156 -7.18 8.03 -33.44
CA LYS A 156 -7.88 9.30 -33.59
C LYS A 156 -8.87 9.26 -34.76
N GLU A 157 -8.46 8.65 -35.87
CA GLU A 157 -9.32 8.42 -37.05
C GLU A 157 -10.53 7.55 -36.70
N GLN A 158 -10.32 6.43 -36.00
CA GLN A 158 -11.39 5.51 -35.58
C GLN A 158 -12.36 6.16 -34.58
N ILE A 159 -11.85 7.00 -33.68
CA ILE A 159 -12.69 7.80 -32.76
C ILE A 159 -13.54 8.79 -33.55
N ALA A 160 -12.95 9.51 -34.51
CA ALA A 160 -13.69 10.44 -35.34
C ALA A 160 -14.75 9.74 -36.18
N GLU A 161 -14.43 8.56 -36.74
CA GLU A 161 -15.38 7.75 -37.51
C GLU A 161 -16.52 7.22 -36.61
N ALA A 162 -16.23 6.73 -35.39
CA ALA A 162 -17.25 6.29 -34.44
C ALA A 162 -18.21 7.42 -34.03
N LEU A 163 -17.74 8.67 -34.01
CA LEU A 163 -18.57 9.85 -33.76
C LEU A 163 -19.37 10.30 -34.98
N LYS A 164 -18.88 10.05 -36.21
CA LYS A 164 -19.62 10.30 -37.44
C LYS A 164 -20.72 9.24 -37.67
N ASN A 165 -20.42 7.98 -37.35
CA ASN A 165 -21.31 6.83 -37.51
C ASN A 165 -21.57 6.16 -36.13
N PRO A 166 -22.34 6.79 -35.24
CA PRO A 166 -22.53 6.31 -33.88
C PRO A 166 -23.24 4.95 -33.85
N ARG A 167 -22.64 3.97 -33.18
CA ARG A 167 -23.21 2.64 -32.98
C ARG A 167 -23.34 2.35 -31.47
N MET A 168 -24.50 1.80 -31.11
CA MET A 168 -24.85 1.45 -29.73
C MET A 168 -24.95 -0.06 -29.63
N MET A 169 -24.81 -0.58 -28.39
CA MET A 169 -25.05 -2.00 -28.08
C MET A 169 -26.55 -2.22 -27.82
N GLU A 170 -27.33 -2.32 -28.87
CA GLU A 170 -28.78 -2.55 -28.77
C GLU A 170 -29.06 -4.00 -28.41
N GLN A 171 -29.83 -4.20 -27.36
CA GLN A 171 -30.21 -5.52 -26.86
C GLN A 171 -31.03 -6.31 -27.86
N SER A 172 -31.98 -5.68 -28.57
CA SER A 172 -32.78 -6.29 -29.60
C SER A 172 -31.96 -6.84 -30.76
N LEU A 173 -30.98 -6.06 -31.27
CA LEU A 173 -30.09 -6.47 -32.35
C LEU A 173 -29.16 -7.64 -31.92
N LEU A 174 -28.70 -7.64 -30.69
CA LEU A 174 -27.91 -8.75 -30.14
C LEU A 174 -28.75 -10.02 -30.06
N MET A 175 -29.98 -9.91 -29.60
CA MET A 175 -30.89 -11.06 -29.50
C MET A 175 -31.28 -11.63 -30.86
N GLU A 176 -31.57 -10.78 -31.87
CA GLU A 176 -31.86 -11.23 -33.22
C GLU A 176 -30.70 -12.02 -33.84
N ARG A 177 -29.46 -11.60 -33.60
CA ARG A 177 -28.27 -12.30 -34.11
C ARG A 177 -28.08 -13.69 -33.47
N TYR A 178 -28.51 -13.88 -32.24
CA TYR A 178 -28.37 -15.14 -31.52
C TYR A 178 -29.61 -16.04 -31.54
N ALA A 179 -30.76 -15.48 -31.90
CA ALA A 179 -31.99 -16.25 -31.98
C ALA A 179 -32.08 -17.11 -33.25
N GLY A 180 -31.21 -16.88 -34.25
CA GLY A 180 -31.32 -17.52 -35.56
C GLY A 180 -32.61 -17.08 -36.25
N ASP A 181 -32.74 -17.37 -37.52
CA ASP A 181 -33.82 -17.02 -38.43
C ASP A 181 -35.22 -16.92 -37.81
N SER A 182 -35.60 -15.75 -37.26
CA SER A 182 -36.90 -15.59 -36.63
C SER A 182 -37.68 -14.45 -37.23
N SER A 183 -38.67 -14.85 -38.01
CA SER A 183 -39.79 -14.01 -38.42
C SER A 183 -40.72 -13.61 -37.26
N ILE A 184 -40.39 -13.96 -36.02
CA ILE A 184 -41.19 -13.75 -34.80
C ILE A 184 -40.59 -12.60 -33.99
N PRO A 185 -41.40 -11.61 -33.56
CA PRO A 185 -40.94 -10.57 -32.65
C PRO A 185 -40.29 -11.14 -31.42
N PHE A 186 -39.15 -10.55 -30.99
CA PHE A 186 -38.33 -10.99 -29.87
C PHE A 186 -39.12 -11.26 -28.59
N THR A 187 -40.04 -10.37 -28.22
CA THR A 187 -40.92 -10.51 -27.05
C THR A 187 -41.82 -11.74 -27.10
N GLU A 188 -42.31 -12.11 -28.27
CA GLU A 188 -43.15 -13.28 -28.47
C GLU A 188 -42.35 -14.58 -28.47
N MET A 189 -41.15 -14.56 -29.00
CA MET A 189 -40.21 -15.67 -28.95
C MET A 189 -39.82 -16.03 -27.49
N ILE A 190 -39.51 -15.02 -26.69
CA ILE A 190 -39.22 -15.19 -25.27
C ILE A 190 -40.42 -15.76 -24.50
N ALA A 191 -41.60 -15.27 -24.74
CA ALA A 191 -42.81 -15.77 -24.10
C ALA A 191 -43.07 -17.24 -24.43
N ARG A 192 -42.86 -17.65 -25.67
CA ARG A 192 -42.96 -19.06 -26.12
C ARG A 192 -41.91 -19.95 -25.49
N GLU A 193 -40.63 -19.53 -25.47
CA GLU A 193 -39.56 -20.32 -24.90
C GLU A 193 -39.67 -20.45 -23.38
N LYS A 194 -40.10 -19.43 -22.66
CA LYS A 194 -40.42 -19.51 -21.23
C LYS A 194 -41.51 -20.56 -20.92
N GLY A 195 -42.50 -20.67 -21.78
CA GLY A 195 -43.59 -21.65 -21.63
C GLY A 195 -43.16 -23.09 -21.93
N THR A 196 -42.20 -23.32 -22.78
CA THR A 196 -41.74 -24.65 -23.21
C THR A 196 -40.52 -25.20 -22.47
N GLY A 197 -39.89 -24.40 -21.60
CA GLY A 197 -38.67 -24.80 -20.89
C GLY A 197 -37.40 -24.86 -21.77
N ILE A 198 -37.49 -24.57 -23.05
CA ILE A 198 -36.37 -24.52 -23.99
C ILE A 198 -35.72 -23.14 -23.94
N TYR A 199 -35.24 -22.77 -22.77
CA TYR A 199 -34.58 -21.51 -22.55
C TYR A 199 -33.08 -21.74 -22.63
N THR A 200 -32.42 -21.27 -23.70
CA THR A 200 -30.96 -21.42 -23.79
C THR A 200 -30.28 -20.54 -22.78
N ARG A 201 -29.14 -20.98 -22.27
CA ARG A 201 -28.32 -20.26 -21.30
C ARG A 201 -27.93 -18.88 -21.78
N GLU A 202 -27.64 -18.76 -23.08
CA GLU A 202 -27.27 -17.52 -23.77
C GLU A 202 -28.42 -16.49 -23.77
N LYS A 203 -29.64 -16.94 -24.10
CA LYS A 203 -30.84 -16.10 -24.10
C LYS A 203 -31.19 -15.61 -22.69
N GLN A 204 -31.00 -16.47 -21.68
CA GLN A 204 -31.17 -16.07 -20.28
C GLN A 204 -30.16 -15.00 -19.86
N ALA A 205 -28.89 -15.10 -20.32
CA ALA A 205 -27.87 -14.13 -20.04
C ALA A 205 -28.24 -12.74 -20.55
N ILE A 206 -28.72 -12.64 -21.80
CA ILE A 206 -29.09 -11.35 -22.41
C ILE A 206 -30.33 -10.74 -21.75
N LEU A 207 -31.30 -11.56 -21.38
CA LEU A 207 -32.54 -11.10 -20.72
C LEU A 207 -32.33 -10.61 -19.30
N ALA A 208 -31.30 -11.08 -18.62
CA ALA A 208 -30.97 -10.62 -17.28
C ALA A 208 -30.60 -9.12 -17.23
N PHE A 209 -30.24 -8.53 -18.37
CA PHE A 209 -29.98 -7.10 -18.48
C PHE A 209 -31.24 -6.23 -18.51
N GLU A 210 -32.42 -6.79 -18.76
CA GLU A 210 -33.69 -6.03 -18.76
C GLU A 210 -34.24 -5.78 -17.35
N LYS A 211 -33.85 -6.61 -16.37
CA LYS A 211 -34.32 -6.49 -14.98
C LYS A 211 -33.10 -6.27 -14.10
N GLU A 212 -33.18 -5.27 -13.23
CA GLU A 212 -32.28 -5.18 -12.08
C GLU A 212 -32.38 -6.48 -11.26
N ASP A 213 -31.55 -7.46 -11.61
CA ASP A 213 -31.46 -8.69 -10.85
C ASP A 213 -30.67 -8.36 -9.59
N LYS A 214 -31.38 -8.22 -8.46
CA LYS A 214 -30.80 -7.93 -7.14
C LYS A 214 -29.86 -9.02 -6.66
N ASN A 215 -29.82 -10.16 -7.35
CA ASN A 215 -28.89 -11.24 -7.05
C ASN A 215 -27.61 -11.10 -7.89
N LEU A 216 -26.60 -10.43 -7.30
CA LEU A 216 -25.29 -10.17 -7.94
C LEU A 216 -24.60 -11.44 -8.47
N MET A 217 -24.72 -12.60 -7.79
CA MET A 217 -24.13 -13.85 -8.27
C MET A 217 -24.81 -14.37 -9.53
N ARG A 218 -26.12 -14.24 -9.61
CA ARG A 218 -26.89 -14.66 -10.80
C ARG A 218 -26.62 -13.75 -11.99
N SER A 219 -26.63 -12.44 -11.76
CA SER A 219 -26.27 -11.45 -12.77
C SER A 219 -24.85 -11.64 -13.30
N GLY A 220 -23.87 -11.86 -12.42
CA GLY A 220 -22.50 -12.14 -12.80
C GLY A 220 -22.36 -13.40 -13.67
N ARG A 221 -23.10 -14.47 -13.36
CA ARG A 221 -23.10 -15.69 -14.16
C ARG A 221 -23.63 -15.46 -15.58
N HIS A 222 -24.73 -14.72 -15.70
CA HIS A 222 -25.32 -14.40 -16.99
C HIS A 222 -24.37 -13.55 -17.86
N LYS A 223 -23.64 -12.61 -17.27
CA LYS A 223 -22.61 -11.83 -17.99
C LYS A 223 -21.50 -12.73 -18.52
N TYR A 224 -21.00 -13.68 -17.75
CA TYR A 224 -19.98 -14.62 -18.22
C TYR A 224 -20.52 -15.57 -19.31
N ASP A 225 -21.77 -16.03 -19.23
CA ASP A 225 -22.40 -16.82 -20.28
C ASP A 225 -22.48 -16.05 -21.62
N PHE A 226 -22.78 -14.75 -21.54
CA PHE A 226 -22.76 -13.86 -22.70
C PHE A 226 -21.34 -13.67 -23.27
N ILE A 227 -20.35 -13.46 -22.38
CA ILE A 227 -18.96 -13.27 -22.79
C ILE A 227 -18.41 -14.53 -23.47
N ASP A 228 -18.68 -15.71 -22.92
CA ASP A 228 -18.29 -16.99 -23.52
C ASP A 228 -18.82 -17.11 -24.95
N MET A 229 -20.06 -16.73 -25.17
CA MET A 229 -20.68 -16.70 -26.48
C MET A 229 -20.01 -15.69 -27.44
N LEU A 230 -19.62 -14.50 -26.95
CA LEU A 230 -18.89 -13.52 -27.76
C LEU A 230 -17.51 -14.06 -28.19
N LEU A 231 -16.84 -14.76 -27.29
CA LEU A 231 -15.47 -15.25 -27.50
C LEU A 231 -15.44 -16.51 -28.38
N ASP A 232 -16.54 -17.23 -28.47
CA ASP A 232 -16.63 -18.43 -29.32
C ASP A 232 -16.35 -18.09 -30.78
N GLY A 233 -15.39 -18.76 -31.40
CA GLY A 233 -14.90 -18.47 -32.74
C GLY A 233 -14.13 -17.16 -32.92
N ALA A 234 -14.24 -16.19 -32.01
CA ALA A 234 -13.51 -14.92 -32.05
C ALA A 234 -12.11 -15.01 -31.43
N VAL A 235 -11.90 -15.97 -30.52
CA VAL A 235 -10.62 -16.13 -29.81
C VAL A 235 -10.11 -17.56 -29.92
N LYS A 236 -8.88 -17.72 -30.42
CA LYS A 236 -8.15 -18.98 -30.43
C LYS A 236 -7.06 -18.96 -29.39
N LYS A 237 -7.11 -19.87 -28.42
CA LYS A 237 -6.07 -20.01 -27.38
C LYS A 237 -5.13 -21.18 -27.75
N THR A 238 -3.91 -20.88 -28.12
CA THR A 238 -2.85 -21.87 -28.33
C THR A 238 -2.10 -22.08 -27.03
N LYS A 239 -1.97 -23.32 -26.54
CA LYS A 239 -1.26 -23.61 -25.29
C LYS A 239 0.23 -23.33 -25.42
N VAL A 240 0.67 -22.15 -25.08
CA VAL A 240 2.10 -21.82 -24.91
C VAL A 240 2.53 -22.30 -23.54
N LYS A 241 3.30 -23.37 -23.49
CA LYS A 241 3.89 -23.87 -22.22
C LYS A 241 5.05 -22.97 -21.82
N SER A 242 4.81 -21.92 -21.06
CA SER A 242 5.88 -21.10 -20.47
C SER A 242 6.41 -21.76 -19.18
N GLY A 243 7.72 -21.65 -18.93
CA GLY A 243 8.33 -22.10 -17.66
C GLY A 243 7.77 -21.34 -16.45
N LEU A 244 7.26 -20.12 -16.67
CA LEU A 244 6.62 -19.26 -15.68
C LEU A 244 5.30 -19.84 -15.16
N GLU A 245 4.51 -20.56 -15.99
CA GLU A 245 3.28 -21.22 -15.52
C GLU A 245 3.55 -22.31 -14.47
N ARG A 246 4.67 -23.02 -14.59
CA ARG A 246 5.07 -24.02 -13.57
C ARG A 246 5.45 -23.35 -12.27
N PHE A 247 6.14 -22.21 -12.33
CA PHE A 247 6.48 -21.43 -11.14
C PHE A 247 5.23 -20.85 -10.49
N ASP A 248 4.31 -20.24 -11.25
CA ASP A 248 3.06 -19.69 -10.75
C ASP A 248 2.19 -20.75 -10.07
N ARG A 249 2.08 -21.94 -10.65
CA ARG A 249 1.35 -23.05 -10.03
C ARG A 249 1.92 -23.44 -8.66
N LYS A 250 3.24 -23.39 -8.50
CA LYS A 250 3.90 -23.64 -7.20
C LYS A 250 3.75 -22.44 -6.27
N ALA A 251 3.90 -21.22 -6.78
CA ALA A 251 3.81 -19.98 -6.04
C ALA A 251 2.40 -19.68 -5.50
N LEU A 252 1.35 -20.14 -6.19
CA LEU A 252 -0.04 -20.06 -5.76
C LEU A 252 -0.51 -21.29 -4.95
N GLY A 253 0.33 -22.30 -4.82
CA GLY A 253 0.01 -23.52 -4.06
C GLY A 253 -0.23 -23.24 -2.59
N ARG A 254 -1.24 -23.88 -1.98
CA ARG A 254 -1.69 -23.65 -0.59
C ARG A 254 -0.57 -23.74 0.46
N HIS A 255 0.40 -24.63 0.30
CA HIS A 255 1.55 -24.81 1.21
C HIS A 255 2.83 -24.30 0.56
N SER A 256 3.12 -24.68 -0.68
CA SER A 256 4.34 -24.26 -1.40
C SER A 256 4.41 -22.74 -1.59
N GLY A 257 3.27 -22.09 -1.88
CA GLY A 257 3.21 -20.65 -2.06
C GLY A 257 3.66 -19.87 -0.82
N LYS A 258 3.29 -20.33 0.39
CA LYS A 258 3.70 -19.69 1.65
C LYS A 258 5.21 -19.74 1.88
N TRP A 259 5.83 -20.90 1.62
CA TRP A 259 7.27 -21.07 1.76
C TRP A 259 8.06 -20.29 0.71
N ILE A 260 7.57 -20.26 -0.53
CA ILE A 260 8.18 -19.46 -1.61
C ILE A 260 8.06 -17.98 -1.27
N ALA A 261 6.89 -17.50 -0.83
CA ALA A 261 6.70 -16.13 -0.41
C ALA A 261 7.62 -15.77 0.76
N PHE A 262 7.71 -16.62 1.79
CA PHE A 262 8.62 -16.42 2.91
C PHE A 262 10.09 -16.33 2.46
N GLY A 263 10.53 -17.22 1.57
CA GLY A 263 11.88 -17.20 1.03
C GLY A 263 12.20 -15.93 0.23
N ILE A 264 11.26 -15.46 -0.60
CA ILE A 264 11.43 -14.22 -1.39
C ILE A 264 11.47 -12.99 -0.47
N ILE A 265 10.61 -12.96 0.55
CA ILE A 265 10.60 -11.85 1.53
C ILE A 265 11.91 -11.83 2.31
N LEU A 266 12.37 -12.97 2.79
CA LEU A 266 13.64 -13.08 3.53
C LEU A 266 14.83 -12.66 2.66
N ALA A 267 14.90 -13.15 1.42
CA ALA A 267 15.93 -12.73 0.46
C ALA A 267 15.84 -11.22 0.15
N GLY A 268 14.61 -10.70 0.01
CA GLY A 268 14.36 -9.27 -0.18
C GLY A 268 14.84 -8.43 0.99
N MET A 269 14.54 -8.81 2.23
CA MET A 269 14.99 -8.11 3.43
C MET A 269 16.53 -8.14 3.56
N THR A 270 17.16 -9.27 3.25
CA THR A 270 18.62 -9.39 3.22
C THR A 270 19.23 -8.47 2.15
N GLY A 271 18.64 -8.46 0.96
CA GLY A 271 19.04 -7.55 -0.14
C GLY A 271 18.87 -6.08 0.22
N ALA A 272 17.77 -5.72 0.91
CA ALA A 272 17.55 -4.37 1.40
C ALA A 272 18.64 -3.92 2.38
N MET A 273 19.07 -4.80 3.29
CA MET A 273 20.16 -4.54 4.23
C MET A 273 21.51 -4.37 3.54
N LEU A 274 21.79 -5.16 2.51
CA LEU A 274 23.02 -5.01 1.72
C LEU A 274 23.09 -3.64 1.01
N ILE A 275 21.96 -3.13 0.53
CA ILE A 275 21.89 -1.79 -0.08
C ILE A 275 21.99 -0.69 0.98
N ALA A 276 21.38 -0.89 2.15
CA ALA A 276 21.34 0.09 3.23
C ALA A 276 22.68 0.24 3.95
N SER A 277 23.41 -0.88 4.16
CA SER A 277 24.60 -0.91 5.02
C SER A 277 25.70 0.12 4.65
N PRO A 278 26.10 0.32 3.38
CA PRO A 278 27.13 1.31 3.05
C PRO A 278 26.67 2.75 3.34
N ILE A 279 25.40 3.05 3.13
CA ILE A 279 24.84 4.39 3.41
C ILE A 279 24.76 4.62 4.93
N MET A 280 24.41 3.59 5.70
CA MET A 280 24.38 3.66 7.15
C MET A 280 25.79 3.89 7.73
N VAL A 281 26.79 3.16 7.26
CA VAL A 281 28.19 3.32 7.70
C VAL A 281 28.70 4.74 7.37
N LEU A 282 28.41 5.23 6.16
CA LEU A 282 28.77 6.60 5.76
C LEU A 282 28.07 7.64 6.66
N GLY A 283 26.79 7.46 6.93
CA GLY A 283 26.04 8.33 7.84
C GLY A 283 26.68 8.41 9.21
N PHE A 284 27.01 7.27 9.82
CA PHE A 284 27.60 7.20 11.15
C PHE A 284 29.06 7.70 11.22
N ALA A 285 29.75 7.85 10.10
CA ALA A 285 31.07 8.47 10.06
C ALA A 285 31.03 10.01 10.14
N ILE A 286 29.91 10.65 9.85
CA ILE A 286 29.77 12.12 9.79
C ILE A 286 30.12 12.82 11.09
N PRO A 287 29.64 12.41 12.28
CA PRO A 287 29.97 13.10 13.53
C PRO A 287 31.48 13.12 13.82
N GLY A 288 32.19 12.03 13.48
CA GLY A 288 33.64 11.95 13.68
C GLY A 288 34.44 13.03 12.94
N GLY A 289 33.95 13.47 11.77
CA GLY A 289 34.58 14.53 10.99
C GLY A 289 33.99 15.92 11.23
N LEU A 290 32.66 16.01 11.34
CA LEU A 290 31.96 17.29 11.40
C LEU A 290 31.99 17.93 12.78
N THR A 291 31.89 17.16 13.87
CA THR A 291 31.91 17.68 15.25
C THR A 291 33.21 18.44 15.56
N PRO A 292 34.43 17.91 15.36
CA PRO A 292 35.65 18.65 15.68
C PRO A 292 35.85 19.88 14.80
N LEU A 293 35.32 19.86 13.57
CA LEU A 293 35.35 21.03 12.69
C LEU A 293 34.46 22.16 13.24
N LEU A 294 33.23 21.82 13.63
CA LEU A 294 32.30 22.78 14.21
C LEU A 294 32.76 23.32 15.57
N GLU A 295 33.37 22.48 16.41
CA GLU A 295 33.95 22.91 17.69
C GLU A 295 35.06 23.95 17.50
N LYS A 296 35.97 23.74 16.55
CA LYS A 296 37.01 24.73 16.19
C LYS A 296 36.39 26.03 15.73
N LEU A 297 35.33 25.96 14.92
CA LEU A 297 34.64 27.13 14.39
C LEU A 297 33.92 27.92 15.51
N MET A 298 33.19 27.23 16.38
CA MET A 298 32.46 27.84 17.49
C MET A 298 33.39 28.47 18.54
N ASN A 299 34.52 27.81 18.83
CA ASN A 299 35.55 28.36 19.71
C ASN A 299 36.22 29.61 19.14
N LEU A 300 36.40 29.65 17.80
CA LEU A 300 36.96 30.84 17.10
C LEU A 300 36.03 32.07 17.24
N PHE A 301 34.72 31.85 17.19
CA PHE A 301 33.72 32.94 17.30
C PHE A 301 33.30 33.24 18.75
N GLY A 302 33.81 32.55 19.76
CA GLY A 302 33.46 32.75 21.16
C GLY A 302 31.95 32.59 21.46
N VAL A 303 31.30 31.65 20.76
CA VAL A 303 29.85 31.42 20.86
C VAL A 303 29.49 30.93 22.27
N TRP A 304 28.35 31.36 22.77
CA TRP A 304 27.80 30.91 24.06
C TRP A 304 27.72 29.39 24.15
N LYS A 305 28.30 28.86 25.23
CA LYS A 305 28.57 27.42 25.41
C LYS A 305 27.37 26.50 25.10
N PRO A 306 26.13 26.74 25.61
CA PRO A 306 24.99 25.88 25.29
C PRO A 306 24.62 25.89 23.82
N LEU A 307 24.77 27.01 23.12
CA LEU A 307 24.50 27.10 21.70
C LEU A 307 25.60 26.39 20.89
N ALA A 308 26.84 26.50 21.32
CA ALA A 308 27.95 25.77 20.70
C ALA A 308 27.76 24.26 20.83
N GLU A 309 27.40 23.76 21.99
CA GLU A 309 27.10 22.33 22.22
C GLU A 309 25.93 21.85 21.36
N LEU A 310 24.84 22.63 21.28
CA LEU A 310 23.68 22.30 20.44
C LEU A 310 24.08 22.17 18.97
N VAL A 311 24.90 23.07 18.45
CA VAL A 311 25.33 23.03 17.04
C VAL A 311 26.39 21.93 16.81
N CYS A 312 27.35 21.77 17.69
CA CYS A 312 28.46 20.83 17.50
C CYS A 312 28.09 19.39 17.77
N VAL A 313 27.11 19.15 18.65
CA VAL A 313 26.72 17.79 19.06
C VAL A 313 25.40 17.39 18.42
N VAL A 314 24.35 18.19 18.55
CA VAL A 314 23.00 17.80 18.11
C VAL A 314 22.94 17.70 16.58
N LEU A 315 23.41 18.73 15.88
CA LEU A 315 23.28 18.80 14.41
C LEU A 315 24.01 17.64 13.69
N PRO A 316 25.30 17.34 13.95
CA PRO A 316 26.01 16.25 13.28
C PRO A 316 25.38 14.88 13.59
N ASN A 317 24.96 14.66 14.84
CA ASN A 317 24.35 13.38 15.23
C ASN A 317 22.97 13.19 14.60
N VAL A 318 22.11 14.22 14.59
CA VAL A 318 20.81 14.18 13.89
C VAL A 318 20.99 13.95 12.39
N LEU A 319 21.98 14.60 11.76
CA LEU A 319 22.27 14.42 10.35
C LEU A 319 22.73 12.98 10.04
N ALA A 320 23.66 12.47 10.84
CA ALA A 320 24.15 11.10 10.73
C ALA A 320 23.03 10.06 10.83
N PHE A 321 22.21 10.22 11.86
CA PHE A 321 21.07 9.34 12.09
C PHE A 321 20.05 9.40 10.97
N THR A 322 19.72 10.60 10.49
CA THR A 322 18.76 10.79 9.38
C THR A 322 19.26 10.17 8.08
N ILE A 323 20.57 10.27 7.79
CA ILE A 323 21.18 9.63 6.61
C ILE A 323 21.16 8.11 6.75
N ALA A 324 21.50 7.57 7.91
CA ALA A 324 21.44 6.14 8.17
C ALA A 324 20.01 5.58 8.00
N MET A 325 19.01 6.28 8.55
CA MET A 325 17.59 5.94 8.38
C MET A 325 17.13 6.04 6.92
N ALA A 326 17.56 7.08 6.20
CA ALA A 326 17.23 7.24 4.78
C ALA A 326 17.83 6.10 3.94
N GLY A 327 19.06 5.66 4.25
CA GLY A 327 19.69 4.49 3.63
C GLY A 327 18.89 3.20 3.84
N PHE A 328 18.43 2.95 5.07
CA PHE A 328 17.58 1.80 5.38
C PHE A 328 16.27 1.84 4.62
N VAL A 329 15.58 2.97 4.63
CA VAL A 329 14.32 3.15 3.91
C VAL A 329 14.51 3.01 2.40
N LEU A 330 15.63 3.51 1.86
CA LEU A 330 15.96 3.36 0.45
C LEU A 330 16.10 1.89 0.08
N GLY A 331 16.85 1.10 0.85
CA GLY A 331 17.03 -0.34 0.61
C GLY A 331 15.70 -1.10 0.62
N VAL A 332 14.89 -0.89 1.67
CA VAL A 332 13.57 -1.53 1.81
C VAL A 332 12.65 -1.12 0.65
N THR A 333 12.55 0.19 0.35
CA THR A 333 11.65 0.68 -0.70
C THR A 333 12.07 0.16 -2.08
N PHE A 334 13.38 0.09 -2.35
CA PHE A 334 13.90 -0.42 -3.62
C PHE A 334 13.51 -1.88 -3.83
N ILE A 335 13.71 -2.73 -2.84
CA ILE A 335 13.38 -4.16 -2.93
C ILE A 335 11.87 -4.39 -3.07
N PHE A 336 11.06 -3.69 -2.27
CA PHE A 336 9.62 -3.82 -2.39
C PHE A 336 9.09 -3.30 -3.72
N ALA A 337 9.64 -2.19 -4.24
CA ALA A 337 9.32 -1.69 -5.58
C ALA A 337 9.71 -2.70 -6.67
N LEU A 338 10.83 -3.40 -6.52
CA LEU A 338 11.24 -4.46 -7.43
C LEU A 338 10.26 -5.65 -7.42
N ILE A 339 9.86 -6.11 -6.23
CA ILE A 339 8.90 -7.23 -6.08
C ILE A 339 7.53 -6.85 -6.65
N GLU A 340 7.12 -5.59 -6.48
CA GLU A 340 5.88 -5.02 -7.01
C GLU A 340 5.92 -4.91 -8.54
N ASP A 341 6.97 -4.30 -9.09
CA ASP A 341 7.12 -4.08 -10.55
C ASP A 341 7.21 -5.41 -11.32
N VAL A 342 7.85 -6.44 -10.75
CA VAL A 342 7.88 -7.79 -11.32
C VAL A 342 6.48 -8.45 -11.29
N GLY A 343 5.54 -7.98 -10.47
CA GLY A 343 4.18 -8.50 -10.35
C GLY A 343 4.02 -9.64 -9.32
N TYR A 344 5.05 -9.92 -8.49
CA TYR A 344 4.97 -10.99 -7.50
C TYR A 344 4.10 -10.63 -6.29
N MET A 345 3.91 -9.32 -6.00
CA MET A 345 3.12 -8.83 -4.87
C MET A 345 1.66 -9.32 -4.90
N ALA A 346 1.06 -9.39 -6.11
CA ALA A 346 -0.29 -9.92 -6.30
C ALA A 346 -0.41 -11.40 -5.88
N ARG A 347 0.62 -12.22 -6.15
CA ARG A 347 0.66 -13.64 -5.75
C ARG A 347 0.71 -13.80 -4.24
N ILE A 348 1.53 -12.98 -3.57
CA ILE A 348 1.58 -12.95 -2.09
C ILE A 348 0.20 -12.63 -1.52
N SER A 349 -0.49 -11.63 -2.08
CA SER A 349 -1.83 -11.23 -1.64
C SER A 349 -2.84 -12.37 -1.73
N VAL A 350 -2.82 -13.15 -2.81
CA VAL A 350 -3.71 -14.32 -2.98
C VAL A 350 -3.38 -15.43 -1.98
N VAL A 351 -2.10 -15.75 -1.80
CA VAL A 351 -1.65 -16.83 -0.91
C VAL A 351 -2.04 -16.56 0.55
N PHE A 352 -2.01 -15.30 0.97
CA PHE A 352 -2.33 -14.91 2.35
C PHE A 352 -3.76 -14.40 2.53
N ASN A 353 -4.60 -14.35 1.48
CA ASN A 353 -5.97 -13.83 1.53
C ASN A 353 -6.77 -14.44 2.68
N LYS A 354 -6.79 -15.77 2.79
CA LYS A 354 -7.53 -16.48 3.86
C LYS A 354 -7.05 -16.14 5.28
N ALA A 355 -5.78 -15.74 5.43
CA ALA A 355 -5.28 -15.28 6.73
C ALA A 355 -5.73 -13.85 7.03
N MET A 356 -5.81 -13.00 6.01
CA MET A 356 -6.27 -11.61 6.13
C MET A 356 -7.79 -11.55 6.38
N GLU A 357 -8.58 -12.38 5.75
CA GLU A 357 -10.03 -12.50 5.99
C GLU A 357 -10.36 -12.76 7.46
N ARG A 358 -9.54 -13.54 8.18
CA ARG A 358 -9.72 -13.75 9.63
C ARG A 358 -9.54 -12.47 10.47
N LEU A 359 -8.85 -11.48 9.91
CA LEU A 359 -8.68 -10.16 10.50
C LEU A 359 -9.68 -9.14 9.93
N GLY A 360 -10.68 -9.57 9.13
CA GLY A 360 -11.62 -8.68 8.45
C GLY A 360 -10.97 -7.86 7.33
N LEU A 361 -9.86 -8.32 6.76
CA LEU A 361 -9.07 -7.59 5.77
C LEU A 361 -9.02 -8.34 4.44
N GLN A 362 -8.76 -7.60 3.36
CA GLN A 362 -8.45 -8.17 2.06
C GLN A 362 -7.00 -8.65 2.00
N GLY A 363 -6.70 -9.62 1.12
CA GLY A 363 -5.35 -10.13 0.90
C GLY A 363 -4.32 -9.07 0.50
N LYS A 364 -4.75 -7.97 -0.12
CA LYS A 364 -3.89 -6.82 -0.45
C LYS A 364 -3.24 -6.20 0.80
N SER A 365 -3.86 -6.30 1.97
CA SER A 365 -3.33 -5.79 3.25
C SER A 365 -2.03 -6.46 3.67
N VAL A 366 -1.76 -7.67 3.20
CA VAL A 366 -0.50 -8.37 3.52
C VAL A 366 0.72 -7.60 3.02
N CYS A 367 0.59 -6.86 1.91
CA CYS A 367 1.66 -6.03 1.36
C CYS A 367 2.08 -4.93 2.35
N SER A 368 1.09 -4.27 2.98
CA SER A 368 1.32 -3.27 4.03
C SER A 368 2.02 -3.90 5.24
N PHE A 369 1.62 -5.10 5.64
CA PHE A 369 2.23 -5.80 6.77
C PHE A 369 3.69 -6.21 6.49
N LEU A 370 3.98 -6.68 5.29
CA LEU A 370 5.34 -7.02 4.89
C LEU A 370 6.26 -5.79 4.83
N MET A 371 5.77 -4.68 4.29
CA MET A 371 6.51 -3.42 4.30
C MET A 371 6.79 -2.93 5.73
N SER A 372 5.87 -3.22 6.67
CA SER A 372 5.98 -2.82 8.07
C SER A 372 7.08 -3.56 8.82
N LEU A 373 7.42 -4.79 8.44
CA LEU A 373 8.58 -5.51 9.01
C LEU A 373 9.88 -4.75 8.78
N GLY A 374 9.98 -3.99 7.69
CA GLY A 374 11.05 -3.03 7.49
C GLY A 374 10.78 -1.73 8.22
N CYS A 375 9.69 -1.03 7.84
CA CYS A 375 9.33 0.28 8.39
C CYS A 375 7.82 0.48 8.41
N ASN A 376 7.25 0.74 9.60
CA ASN A 376 5.80 0.93 9.76
C ASN A 376 5.26 2.11 8.94
N MET A 377 6.05 3.17 8.74
CA MET A 377 5.67 4.28 7.87
C MET A 377 5.48 3.82 6.41
N ALA A 378 6.34 2.94 5.91
CA ALA A 378 6.21 2.36 4.58
C ALA A 378 4.96 1.44 4.50
N GLY A 379 4.68 0.69 5.57
CA GLY A 379 3.47 -0.13 5.69
C GLY A 379 2.18 0.70 5.64
N VAL A 380 2.14 1.83 6.35
CA VAL A 380 1.01 2.77 6.28
C VAL A 380 0.83 3.31 4.87
N ALA A 381 1.91 3.74 4.21
CA ALA A 381 1.84 4.21 2.82
C ALA A 381 1.40 3.11 1.83
N GLY A 382 1.78 1.85 2.09
CA GLY A 382 1.38 0.68 1.31
C GLY A 382 -0.13 0.39 1.37
N SER A 383 -0.84 0.87 2.38
CA SER A 383 -2.29 0.65 2.53
C SER A 383 -3.13 1.36 1.45
N ARG A 384 -2.55 2.27 0.68
CA ARG A 384 -3.22 2.96 -0.44
C ARG A 384 -3.74 2.03 -1.54
N VAL A 385 -3.20 0.82 -1.63
CA VAL A 385 -3.61 -0.20 -2.61
C VAL A 385 -4.96 -0.84 -2.22
N ILE A 386 -5.44 -0.58 -1.00
CA ILE A 386 -6.69 -1.15 -0.48
C ILE A 386 -7.85 -0.26 -0.89
N ASP A 387 -8.83 -0.85 -1.57
CA ASP A 387 -9.95 -0.14 -2.18
C ASP A 387 -10.96 0.39 -1.13
N SER A 388 -11.31 -0.44 -0.13
CA SER A 388 -12.22 -0.04 0.95
C SER A 388 -11.56 0.88 1.97
N THR A 389 -12.16 2.03 2.24
CA THR A 389 -11.68 3.01 3.20
C THR A 389 -11.63 2.44 4.62
N GLY A 390 -12.65 1.67 5.02
CA GLY A 390 -12.70 1.04 6.34
C GLY A 390 -11.60 0.01 6.55
N GLN A 391 -11.39 -0.88 5.56
CA GLN A 391 -10.32 -1.88 5.60
C GLN A 391 -8.94 -1.24 5.50
N ARG A 392 -8.78 -0.14 4.76
CA ARG A 392 -7.54 0.63 4.69
C ARG A 392 -7.17 1.19 6.06
N PHE A 393 -8.14 1.76 6.78
CA PHE A 393 -7.91 2.26 8.14
C PHE A 393 -7.58 1.15 9.13
N LEU A 394 -8.34 0.07 9.11
CA LEU A 394 -8.03 -1.07 9.95
C LEU A 394 -6.62 -1.61 9.68
N THR A 395 -6.22 -1.71 8.42
CA THR A 395 -4.85 -2.10 8.04
C THR A 395 -3.82 -1.17 8.63
N MET A 396 -4.01 0.17 8.57
CA MET A 396 -3.08 1.14 9.16
C MET A 396 -2.96 0.96 10.68
N ILE A 397 -4.07 0.70 11.38
CA ILE A 397 -4.06 0.44 12.83
C ILE A 397 -3.29 -0.85 13.13
N LEU A 398 -3.53 -1.93 12.38
CA LEU A 398 -2.87 -3.21 12.59
C LEU A 398 -1.37 -3.19 12.23
N VAL A 399 -0.96 -2.35 11.29
CA VAL A 399 0.46 -2.07 10.98
C VAL A 399 1.22 -1.63 12.23
N TRP A 400 0.59 -0.91 13.15
CA TRP A 400 1.22 -0.45 14.39
C TRP A 400 1.56 -1.59 15.35
N SER A 401 0.87 -2.74 15.29
CA SER A 401 1.22 -3.94 16.06
C SER A 401 2.49 -4.63 15.55
N ILE A 402 2.87 -4.40 14.30
CA ILE A 402 3.96 -5.15 13.68
C ILE A 402 5.30 -4.55 14.11
N PRO A 403 6.20 -5.35 14.69
CA PRO A 403 7.52 -4.88 15.06
C PRO A 403 8.31 -4.51 13.78
N CYS A 404 8.76 -3.26 13.71
CA CYS A 404 9.61 -2.81 12.59
C CYS A 404 11.05 -3.34 12.74
N GLY A 405 11.87 -3.14 11.72
CA GLY A 405 13.27 -3.60 11.71
C GLY A 405 14.07 -3.16 12.93
N SER A 406 13.89 -1.92 13.41
CA SER A 406 14.51 -1.42 14.63
C SER A 406 14.07 -2.21 15.88
N THR A 407 12.78 -2.49 16.00
CA THR A 407 12.25 -3.27 17.14
C THR A 407 12.74 -4.71 17.09
N LEU A 408 12.78 -5.32 15.87
CA LEU A 408 13.28 -6.67 15.66
C LEU A 408 14.78 -6.83 15.96
N SER A 409 15.56 -5.75 15.90
CA SER A 409 16.98 -5.75 16.29
C SER A 409 17.18 -5.43 17.76
N LEU A 410 16.48 -4.43 18.30
CA LEU A 410 16.68 -3.94 19.67
C LEU A 410 16.17 -4.91 20.73
N ALA A 411 14.99 -5.50 20.55
CA ALA A 411 14.38 -6.35 21.56
C ALA A 411 15.19 -7.63 21.83
N PRO A 412 15.63 -8.41 20.81
CA PRO A 412 16.48 -9.57 21.04
C PRO A 412 17.87 -9.19 21.58
N MET A 413 18.40 -8.03 21.16
CA MET A 413 19.69 -7.54 21.63
C MET A 413 19.65 -7.23 23.15
N LEU A 414 18.62 -6.49 23.61
CA LEU A 414 18.39 -6.25 25.02
C LEU A 414 18.15 -7.56 25.78
N ALA A 415 17.34 -8.46 25.23
CA ALA A 415 17.07 -9.75 25.83
C ALA A 415 18.34 -10.61 26.01
N SER A 416 19.29 -10.55 25.07
CA SER A 416 20.53 -11.32 25.14
C SER A 416 21.42 -10.94 26.31
N ILE A 417 21.36 -9.67 26.76
CA ILE A 417 22.14 -9.18 27.92
C ILE A 417 21.64 -9.79 29.23
N PHE A 418 20.32 -9.82 29.41
CA PHE A 418 19.71 -10.25 30.68
C PHE A 418 19.46 -11.76 30.74
N PHE A 419 19.18 -12.39 29.60
CA PHE A 419 18.69 -13.76 29.51
C PHE A 419 19.58 -14.70 28.68
N GLY A 420 20.66 -14.18 28.07
CA GLY A 420 21.54 -14.95 27.21
C GLY A 420 20.89 -15.30 25.84
N PRO A 421 21.58 -16.09 25.00
CA PRO A 421 21.11 -16.38 23.63
C PRO A 421 19.77 -17.15 23.56
N LEU A 422 19.59 -18.14 24.44
CA LEU A 422 18.36 -18.93 24.53
C LEU A 422 17.18 -18.06 24.99
N GLY A 423 17.40 -17.24 26.01
CA GLY A 423 16.38 -16.30 26.51
C GLY A 423 16.00 -15.27 25.46
N SER A 424 16.97 -14.76 24.70
CA SER A 424 16.72 -13.86 23.56
C SER A 424 15.83 -14.51 22.49
N PHE A 425 16.09 -15.78 22.15
CA PHE A 425 15.26 -16.51 21.20
C PHE A 425 13.82 -16.72 21.71
N LEU A 426 13.66 -17.05 23.01
CA LEU A 426 12.34 -17.18 23.63
C LEU A 426 11.57 -15.85 23.62
N VAL A 427 12.24 -14.75 23.99
CA VAL A 427 11.63 -13.40 23.93
C VAL A 427 11.17 -13.08 22.51
N LEU A 428 11.95 -13.41 21.49
CA LEU A 428 11.56 -13.22 20.10
C LEU A 428 10.30 -14.02 19.73
N LEU A 429 10.22 -15.29 20.16
CA LEU A 429 9.02 -16.11 19.92
C LEU A 429 7.78 -15.55 20.64
N PHE A 430 7.92 -15.14 21.90
CA PHE A 430 6.83 -14.49 22.64
C PHE A 430 6.40 -13.18 21.99
N MET A 431 7.34 -12.37 21.54
CA MET A 431 7.08 -11.14 20.82
C MET A 431 6.23 -11.39 19.56
N LEU A 432 6.59 -12.38 18.75
CA LEU A 432 5.82 -12.75 17.56
C LEU A 432 4.42 -13.27 17.92
N GLY A 433 4.30 -14.08 18.96
CA GLY A 433 3.00 -14.58 19.44
C GLY A 433 2.09 -13.46 19.91
N ILE A 434 2.61 -12.52 20.73
CA ILE A 434 1.84 -11.36 21.20
C ILE A 434 1.49 -10.42 20.05
N THR A 435 2.36 -10.26 19.05
CA THR A 435 2.05 -9.49 17.84
C THR A 435 0.79 -10.01 17.14
N LEU A 436 0.72 -11.33 16.92
CA LEU A 436 -0.48 -11.94 16.33
C LEU A 436 -1.71 -11.76 17.23
N GLY A 437 -1.56 -11.93 18.53
CA GLY A 437 -2.63 -11.69 19.52
C GLY A 437 -3.11 -10.24 19.52
N SER A 438 -2.19 -9.28 19.50
CA SER A 438 -2.51 -7.84 19.48
C SER A 438 -3.21 -7.42 18.18
N MET A 439 -2.78 -7.97 17.03
CA MET A 439 -3.45 -7.77 15.74
C MET A 439 -4.90 -8.28 15.78
N PHE A 440 -5.12 -9.48 16.31
CA PHE A 440 -6.44 -10.05 16.45
C PHE A 440 -7.33 -9.22 17.40
N LEU A 441 -6.79 -8.79 18.54
CA LEU A 441 -7.50 -7.97 19.49
C LEU A 441 -7.86 -6.59 18.90
N ALA A 442 -6.90 -5.93 18.28
CA ALA A 442 -7.12 -4.64 17.63
C ALA A 442 -8.13 -4.75 16.47
N SER A 443 -8.04 -5.82 15.66
CA SER A 443 -9.05 -6.09 14.62
C SER A 443 -10.46 -6.25 15.20
N LYS A 444 -10.62 -6.96 16.32
CA LYS A 444 -11.92 -7.14 16.97
C LYS A 444 -12.48 -5.85 17.56
N ILE A 445 -11.63 -4.99 18.11
CA ILE A 445 -12.01 -3.70 18.72
C ILE A 445 -12.38 -2.67 17.64
N PHE A 446 -11.51 -2.48 16.67
CA PHE A 446 -11.66 -1.43 15.65
C PHE A 446 -12.44 -1.90 14.42
N GLY A 447 -12.36 -3.19 14.06
CA GLY A 447 -12.99 -3.74 12.87
C GLY A 447 -14.52 -3.57 12.88
N ARG A 448 -15.18 -3.83 14.02
CA ARG A 448 -16.63 -3.66 14.17
C ARG A 448 -17.15 -2.24 13.89
N GLN A 449 -16.27 -1.22 14.04
CA GLN A 449 -16.66 0.18 13.83
C GLN A 449 -16.26 0.68 12.43
N LEU A 450 -15.28 0.04 11.79
CA LEU A 450 -14.70 0.49 10.55
C LEU A 450 -15.19 -0.29 9.32
N ILE A 451 -15.51 -1.57 9.49
CA ILE A 451 -15.96 -2.45 8.39
C ILE A 451 -17.47 -2.47 8.38
N ARG A 452 -18.08 -2.14 7.25
CA ARG A 452 -19.51 -2.30 6.98
C ARG A 452 -19.74 -3.64 6.27
N GLU A 453 -20.92 -4.22 6.40
CA GLU A 453 -21.28 -5.48 5.70
C GLU A 453 -21.15 -5.36 4.17
N GLU A 454 -21.30 -4.15 3.64
CA GLU A 454 -21.10 -3.84 2.23
C GLU A 454 -19.64 -3.94 1.78
N ASP A 455 -18.67 -3.89 2.70
CA ASP A 455 -17.23 -4.01 2.45
C ASP A 455 -16.71 -5.47 2.36
N GLU A 456 -17.57 -6.46 2.67
CA GLU A 456 -17.22 -7.91 2.66
C GLU A 456 -17.26 -8.54 1.25
N HIS A 457 -17.05 -7.76 0.22
CA HIS A 457 -17.02 -8.29 -1.15
C HIS A 457 -15.74 -9.09 -1.37
N GLY A 458 -15.91 -10.31 -1.93
CA GLY A 458 -14.80 -11.19 -2.28
C GLY A 458 -13.79 -10.50 -3.19
N ILE A 459 -12.51 -10.77 -2.99
CA ILE A 459 -11.44 -10.18 -3.80
C ILE A 459 -11.50 -10.75 -5.22
N ILE A 460 -11.83 -9.91 -6.18
CA ILE A 460 -11.51 -10.13 -7.57
C ILE A 460 -10.15 -9.49 -7.81
N MET A 461 -9.06 -10.26 -7.64
CA MET A 461 -7.71 -9.77 -7.88
C MET A 461 -7.17 -10.32 -9.18
N GLU A 462 -6.81 -9.42 -10.09
CA GLU A 462 -6.05 -9.78 -11.27
C GLU A 462 -4.63 -10.18 -10.89
N LEU A 463 -4.17 -11.31 -11.41
CA LEU A 463 -2.78 -11.68 -11.35
C LEU A 463 -2.07 -11.09 -12.58
N PRO A 464 -1.40 -9.93 -12.44
CA PRO A 464 -0.68 -9.34 -13.57
C PRO A 464 0.38 -10.33 -14.06
N PRO A 465 0.66 -10.37 -15.37
CA PRO A 465 1.76 -11.17 -15.88
C PRO A 465 3.08 -10.68 -15.27
N TYR A 466 4.08 -11.58 -15.18
CA TYR A 466 5.42 -11.16 -14.77
C TYR A 466 6.03 -10.24 -15.82
N HIS A 467 6.57 -9.13 -15.38
CA HIS A 467 7.27 -8.17 -16.23
C HIS A 467 8.76 -8.13 -15.89
N LYS A 468 9.58 -7.80 -16.89
CA LYS A 468 10.97 -7.45 -16.64
C LYS A 468 11.00 -6.12 -15.89
N PRO A 469 11.83 -5.99 -14.81
CA PRO A 469 11.87 -4.78 -14.01
C PRO A 469 12.30 -3.57 -14.84
N LYS A 470 11.54 -2.48 -14.71
CA LYS A 470 11.83 -1.19 -15.34
C LYS A 470 12.78 -0.38 -14.45
N TRP A 471 14.07 -0.70 -14.49
CA TRP A 471 15.10 -0.16 -13.60
C TRP A 471 15.06 1.36 -13.45
N GLY A 472 14.91 2.12 -14.55
CA GLY A 472 14.85 3.59 -14.49
C GLY A 472 13.67 4.11 -13.68
N HIS A 473 12.51 3.46 -13.77
CA HIS A 473 11.32 3.82 -12.99
C HIS A 473 11.51 3.51 -11.50
N ILE A 474 12.00 2.29 -11.19
CA ILE A 474 12.24 1.83 -9.81
C ILE A 474 13.22 2.76 -9.10
N VAL A 475 14.37 3.05 -9.72
CA VAL A 475 15.40 3.92 -9.14
C VAL A 475 14.87 5.34 -8.92
N ARG A 476 14.19 5.93 -9.91
CA ARG A 476 13.63 7.28 -9.79
C ARG A 476 12.60 7.37 -8.67
N MET A 477 11.67 6.41 -8.61
CA MET A 477 10.65 6.34 -7.57
C MET A 477 11.27 6.18 -6.18
N THR A 478 12.26 5.29 -6.05
CA THR A 478 12.96 5.04 -4.77
C THR A 478 13.71 6.26 -4.28
N LEU A 479 14.46 6.94 -5.16
CA LEU A 479 15.18 8.17 -4.81
C LEU A 479 14.25 9.31 -4.42
N THR A 480 13.12 9.47 -5.12
CA THR A 480 12.12 10.49 -4.77
C THR A 480 11.52 10.24 -3.39
N LYS A 481 11.12 8.99 -3.11
CA LYS A 481 10.61 8.60 -1.79
C LYS A 481 11.65 8.77 -0.69
N ALA A 482 12.91 8.37 -0.94
CA ALA A 482 14.00 8.51 0.02
C ALA A 482 14.28 10.00 0.35
N LYS A 483 14.30 10.88 -0.65
CA LYS A 483 14.45 12.33 -0.45
C LYS A 483 13.33 12.92 0.40
N ASP A 484 12.09 12.58 0.10
CA ASP A 484 10.93 13.06 0.86
C ASP A 484 10.96 12.62 2.32
N ILE A 485 11.35 11.37 2.56
CA ILE A 485 11.46 10.81 3.90
C ILE A 485 12.62 11.47 4.65
N PHE A 486 13.78 11.64 3.99
CA PHE A 486 14.93 12.31 4.58
C PHE A 486 14.58 13.71 5.10
N VAL A 487 13.96 14.56 4.25
CA VAL A 487 13.61 15.94 4.64
C VAL A 487 12.62 15.97 5.81
N ARG A 488 11.65 15.07 5.81
CA ARG A 488 10.64 14.99 6.88
C ARG A 488 11.22 14.46 8.17
N ALA A 489 11.99 13.38 8.10
CA ALA A 489 12.64 12.78 9.26
C ALA A 489 13.62 13.77 9.90
N PHE A 490 14.45 14.44 9.11
CA PHE A 490 15.38 15.43 9.61
C PHE A 490 14.69 16.54 10.43
N ARG A 491 13.59 17.11 9.89
CA ARG A 491 12.85 18.17 10.61
C ARG A 491 12.30 17.71 11.94
N VAL A 492 11.68 16.53 11.98
CA VAL A 492 11.06 15.98 13.20
C VAL A 492 12.12 15.60 14.21
N ILE A 493 13.14 14.85 13.78
CA ILE A 493 14.22 14.40 14.69
C ILE A 493 14.99 15.60 15.24
N PHE A 494 15.33 16.57 14.39
CA PHE A 494 16.03 17.78 14.83
C PHE A 494 15.22 18.57 15.87
N LEU A 495 13.94 18.85 15.60
CA LEU A 495 13.07 19.57 16.54
C LEU A 495 12.97 18.84 17.89
N VAL A 496 12.77 17.53 17.86
CA VAL A 496 12.66 16.73 19.09
C VAL A 496 14.00 16.70 19.82
N SER A 497 15.13 16.56 19.10
CA SER A 497 16.46 16.57 19.70
C SER A 497 16.78 17.90 20.38
N VAL A 498 16.37 19.02 19.77
CA VAL A 498 16.50 20.35 20.40
C VAL A 498 15.66 20.44 21.67
N VAL A 499 14.42 19.97 21.68
CA VAL A 499 13.57 19.95 22.88
C VAL A 499 14.19 19.06 23.98
N PHE A 500 14.66 17.86 23.63
CA PHE A 500 15.34 16.98 24.58
C PHE A 500 16.63 17.60 25.14
N TYR A 501 17.42 18.27 24.29
CA TYR A 501 18.61 18.98 24.73
C TYR A 501 18.28 20.05 25.76
N LEU A 502 17.27 20.90 25.47
CA LEU A 502 16.82 21.95 26.37
C LEU A 502 16.32 21.42 27.73
N LEU A 503 15.62 20.26 27.72
CA LEU A 503 15.13 19.61 28.93
C LEU A 503 16.23 18.90 29.74
N SER A 504 17.26 18.38 29.04
CA SER A 504 18.40 17.70 29.67
C SER A 504 19.44 18.65 30.24
N TYR A 505 19.50 19.87 29.72
CA TYR A 505 20.47 20.87 30.12
C TYR A 505 20.20 21.36 31.53
N SER A 506 21.24 21.46 32.35
CA SER A 506 21.14 21.93 33.76
C SER A 506 21.18 23.45 33.81
N TRP A 507 20.01 24.09 33.63
CA TRP A 507 19.88 25.55 33.64
C TRP A 507 20.03 26.17 35.03
N PHE A 508 19.57 25.47 36.09
CA PHE A 508 19.46 25.96 37.44
C PHE A 508 20.03 24.94 38.44
N GLY A 509 21.34 24.77 38.44
CA GLY A 509 22.02 23.90 39.44
C GLY A 509 22.39 22.52 38.90
N SER A 510 22.43 21.51 39.78
CA SER A 510 22.93 20.17 39.47
C SER A 510 21.90 19.19 38.89
N ILE A 511 20.62 19.59 38.86
CA ILE A 511 19.53 18.70 38.41
C ILE A 511 18.92 19.24 37.12
N SER A 512 18.85 18.41 36.09
CA SER A 512 18.14 18.76 34.85
C SER A 512 16.62 18.71 35.04
N VAL A 513 15.87 19.47 34.23
CA VAL A 513 14.39 19.45 34.24
C VAL A 513 13.88 18.03 33.98
N LEU A 514 14.57 17.30 33.12
CA LEU A 514 14.26 15.90 32.78
C LEU A 514 14.37 14.99 33.98
N ALA A 515 15.45 15.13 34.79
CA ALA A 515 15.67 14.34 36.01
C ALA A 515 14.66 14.68 37.11
N ALA A 516 14.36 15.97 37.31
CA ALA A 516 13.35 16.41 38.26
C ALA A 516 11.95 15.85 37.94
N PHE A 517 11.55 15.92 36.65
CA PHE A 517 10.30 15.33 36.19
C PHE A 517 10.30 13.80 36.36
N GLY A 518 11.42 13.13 36.02
CA GLY A 518 11.57 11.69 36.16
C GLY A 518 11.41 11.24 37.64
N GLN A 519 12.02 11.94 38.59
CA GLN A 519 11.87 11.62 40.02
C GLN A 519 10.42 11.82 40.52
N LEU A 520 9.72 12.84 39.99
CA LEU A 520 8.33 13.09 40.37
C LEU A 520 7.39 11.95 39.93
N ILE A 521 7.64 11.34 38.75
CA ILE A 521 6.80 10.25 38.21
C ILE A 521 7.25 8.86 38.66
N SER A 522 8.37 8.73 39.39
CA SER A 522 8.93 7.45 39.84
C SER A 522 7.90 6.52 40.50
N PRO A 523 7.01 6.97 41.41
CA PRO A 523 6.03 6.07 42.03
C PRO A 523 5.06 5.44 41.03
N VAL A 524 4.73 6.17 39.96
CA VAL A 524 3.84 5.68 38.91
C VAL A 524 4.57 4.70 38.00
N THR A 525 5.83 4.96 37.67
CA THR A 525 6.60 4.10 36.76
C THR A 525 6.99 2.78 37.41
N GLU A 526 7.25 2.77 38.72
CA GLU A 526 7.54 1.57 39.49
C GLU A 526 6.38 0.58 39.53
N PHE A 527 5.13 1.07 39.50
CA PHE A 527 3.95 0.22 39.37
C PHE A 527 3.96 -0.60 38.08
N PHE A 528 4.50 -0.06 36.99
CA PHE A 528 4.67 -0.76 35.73
C PHE A 528 5.97 -1.58 35.64
N GLY A 529 6.73 -1.67 36.71
CA GLY A 529 8.01 -2.37 36.73
C GLY A 529 9.15 -1.64 36.03
N MET A 530 9.06 -0.32 35.88
CA MET A 530 10.07 0.51 35.23
C MET A 530 10.69 1.49 36.24
N THR A 531 12.01 1.68 36.19
CA THR A 531 12.61 2.86 36.80
C THR A 531 12.23 4.11 36.01
N TRP A 532 12.36 5.30 36.63
CA TRP A 532 12.05 6.53 35.91
C TRP A 532 12.95 6.72 34.66
N GLN A 533 14.21 6.27 34.69
CA GLN A 533 15.12 6.30 33.56
C GLN A 533 14.62 5.41 32.40
N MET A 534 14.18 4.18 32.75
CA MET A 534 13.59 3.26 31.76
C MET A 534 12.31 3.86 31.15
N PHE A 535 11.48 4.52 31.95
CA PHE A 535 10.26 5.16 31.46
C PHE A 535 10.56 6.33 30.53
N MET A 536 11.57 7.14 30.82
CA MET A 536 12.02 8.21 29.92
C MET A 536 12.56 7.66 28.60
N ALA A 537 13.30 6.55 28.66
CA ALA A 537 13.73 5.84 27.45
C ALA A 537 12.54 5.25 26.68
N TYR A 538 11.53 4.72 27.37
CA TYR A 538 10.28 4.26 26.77
C TYR A 538 9.56 5.42 26.02
N LEU A 539 9.45 6.60 26.62
CA LEU A 539 8.88 7.79 25.97
C LEU A 539 9.71 8.23 24.74
N SER A 540 11.05 8.23 24.86
CA SER A 540 11.94 8.58 23.74
C SER A 540 11.78 7.62 22.56
N SER A 541 11.52 6.34 22.83
CA SER A 541 11.31 5.33 21.80
C SER A 541 10.05 5.56 20.95
N MET A 542 9.09 6.37 21.41
CA MET A 542 7.95 6.81 20.60
C MET A 542 8.35 7.84 19.55
N VAL A 543 9.45 8.55 19.77
CA VAL A 543 10.00 9.49 18.79
C VAL A 543 10.76 8.71 17.72
N THR A 544 11.78 7.97 18.16
CA THR A 544 12.55 7.03 17.33
C THR A 544 12.91 5.83 18.20
N LYS A 545 12.71 4.62 17.67
CA LYS A 545 12.98 3.39 18.44
C LYS A 545 14.46 3.27 18.81
N GLU A 546 15.32 3.72 17.95
CA GLU A 546 16.79 3.62 18.08
C GLU A 546 17.35 4.54 19.16
N SER A 547 16.69 5.66 19.49
CA SER A 547 17.13 6.57 20.55
C SER A 547 17.09 5.95 21.94
N LEU A 548 16.35 4.86 22.09
CA LEU A 548 16.17 4.14 23.35
C LEU A 548 17.49 3.82 24.08
N LEU A 549 18.41 3.18 23.36
CA LEU A 549 19.69 2.74 23.95
C LEU A 549 20.56 3.92 24.37
N GLY A 550 20.58 4.95 23.55
CA GLY A 550 21.36 6.15 23.86
C GLY A 550 20.80 6.88 25.08
N VAL A 551 19.48 7.00 25.19
CA VAL A 551 18.83 7.63 26.34
C VAL A 551 19.09 6.83 27.64
N ILE A 552 18.98 5.49 27.60
CA ILE A 552 19.32 4.63 28.72
C ILE A 552 20.78 4.86 29.15
N ASN A 553 21.69 4.79 28.17
CA ASN A 553 23.11 4.98 28.44
C ASN A 553 23.40 6.34 29.09
N ALA A 554 22.80 7.40 28.57
CA ALA A 554 22.98 8.73 29.12
C ALA A 554 22.45 8.91 30.53
N LEU A 555 21.25 8.40 30.81
CA LEU A 555 20.59 8.57 32.11
C LEU A 555 21.24 7.75 33.21
N TYR A 556 21.83 6.61 32.91
CA TYR A 556 22.55 5.79 33.89
C TYR A 556 24.01 6.21 34.07
N ASN A 557 24.66 6.80 33.07
CA ASN A 557 26.04 7.28 33.16
C ASN A 557 26.17 8.77 33.48
N ASN A 558 25.06 9.48 33.76
CA ASN A 558 25.02 10.94 33.94
C ASN A 558 25.72 11.72 32.80
N SER A 559 25.70 11.18 31.60
CA SER A 559 26.27 11.82 30.43
C SER A 559 25.22 12.67 29.70
N ASP A 560 25.65 13.51 28.78
CA ASP A 560 24.73 14.32 27.98
C ASP A 560 23.79 13.43 27.14
N VAL A 561 22.48 13.52 27.42
CA VAL A 561 21.44 12.64 26.89
C VAL A 561 21.36 12.74 25.37
N VAL A 562 21.57 13.93 24.79
CA VAL A 562 21.40 14.13 23.36
C VAL A 562 22.58 13.58 22.56
N SER A 563 23.80 13.80 23.04
CA SER A 563 24.99 13.24 22.41
C SER A 563 24.99 11.72 22.46
N ALA A 564 24.54 11.14 23.56
CA ALA A 564 24.45 9.70 23.74
C ALA A 564 23.29 9.06 22.94
N ALA A 565 22.12 9.72 22.87
CA ALA A 565 20.93 9.18 22.20
C ALA A 565 21.12 9.03 20.68
N PHE A 566 21.88 9.92 20.06
CA PHE A 566 22.06 9.94 18.60
C PHE A 566 23.48 9.61 18.15
N ASN A 567 24.39 9.29 19.08
CA ASN A 567 25.75 8.91 18.72
C ASN A 567 25.76 7.51 18.05
N ALA A 568 26.48 7.39 16.93
CA ALA A 568 26.66 6.14 16.19
C ALA A 568 27.22 5.00 17.07
N LYS A 569 28.09 5.33 18.04
CA LYS A 569 28.65 4.35 18.98
C LYS A 569 27.66 3.86 20.02
N SER A 570 26.60 4.61 20.31
CA SER A 570 25.55 4.22 21.27
C SER A 570 24.41 3.41 20.64
N ILE A 571 24.29 3.40 19.31
CA ILE A 571 23.36 2.53 18.58
C ILE A 571 23.86 1.08 18.56
N GLY A 572 25.21 0.89 18.58
CA GLY A 572 25.83 -0.40 18.93
C GLY A 572 26.10 -0.46 20.44
N MET A 573 25.75 -1.57 21.08
CA MET A 573 26.09 -1.76 22.47
C MET A 573 27.59 -1.69 22.69
N THR A 574 28.03 -0.74 23.52
CA THR A 574 29.40 -0.75 24.01
C THR A 574 29.51 -1.85 25.10
N GLU A 575 30.67 -2.51 25.17
CA GLU A 575 30.93 -3.56 26.21
C GLU A 575 30.64 -3.06 27.63
N GLY A 576 30.92 -1.78 27.89
CA GLY A 576 30.60 -1.15 29.17
C GLY A 576 29.11 -1.09 29.49
N MET A 577 28.26 -0.85 28.50
CA MET A 577 26.82 -0.81 28.71
C MET A 577 26.24 -2.21 28.95
N ALA A 578 26.74 -3.23 28.26
CA ALA A 578 26.33 -4.62 28.47
C ALA A 578 26.66 -5.12 29.87
N GLN A 579 27.71 -4.59 30.49
CA GLN A 579 28.10 -4.90 31.89
C GLN A 579 27.32 -4.08 32.91
N LEU A 580 26.98 -2.82 32.60
CA LEU A 580 26.32 -1.89 33.50
C LEU A 580 24.82 -2.21 33.69
N LEU A 581 24.11 -2.49 32.59
CA LEU A 581 22.66 -2.68 32.62
C LEU A 581 22.20 -3.81 33.60
N PRO A 582 22.83 -5.00 33.62
CA PRO A 582 22.43 -6.06 34.56
C PRO A 582 22.69 -5.73 36.05
N GLN A 583 23.53 -4.72 36.34
CA GLN A 583 23.80 -4.27 37.70
C GLN A 583 22.74 -3.30 38.23
N VAL A 584 22.08 -2.57 37.33
CA VAL A 584 21.15 -1.48 37.67
C VAL A 584 19.68 -1.87 37.40
N ILE A 585 19.44 -2.79 36.48
CA ILE A 585 18.10 -3.24 36.08
C ILE A 585 17.96 -4.73 36.40
N SER A 586 16.92 -5.09 37.15
CA SER A 586 16.61 -6.49 37.45
C SER A 586 16.04 -7.23 36.24
N LYS A 587 16.18 -8.56 36.20
CA LYS A 587 15.62 -9.38 35.11
C LYS A 587 14.12 -9.20 34.89
N PRO A 588 13.26 -9.17 35.97
CA PRO A 588 11.84 -8.87 35.82
C PRO A 588 11.56 -7.50 35.17
N GLN A 589 12.29 -6.47 35.61
CA GLN A 589 12.17 -5.13 35.03
C GLN A 589 12.57 -5.12 33.55
N ALA A 590 13.67 -5.80 33.22
CA ALA A 590 14.11 -5.91 31.81
C ALA A 590 13.06 -6.60 30.93
N LEU A 591 12.43 -7.67 31.43
CA LEU A 591 11.39 -8.39 30.68
C LEU A 591 10.16 -7.51 30.42
N GLY A 592 9.64 -6.85 31.47
CA GLY A 592 8.52 -5.91 31.34
C GLY A 592 8.83 -4.77 30.37
N PHE A 593 10.01 -4.19 30.51
CA PHE A 593 10.46 -3.09 29.65
C PHE A 593 10.59 -3.49 28.16
N ILE A 594 11.19 -4.65 27.87
CA ILE A 594 11.30 -5.15 26.51
C ILE A 594 9.90 -5.30 25.89
N MET A 595 8.93 -5.85 26.61
CA MET A 595 7.57 -5.97 26.12
C MET A 595 6.90 -4.61 25.93
N ALA A 596 7.14 -3.66 26.82
CA ALA A 596 6.61 -2.30 26.67
C ALA A 596 7.13 -1.61 25.40
N ILE A 597 8.42 -1.64 25.11
CA ILE A 597 9.01 -0.97 23.95
C ILE A 597 8.63 -1.61 22.62
N VAL A 598 8.35 -2.92 22.61
CA VAL A 598 7.91 -3.64 21.41
C VAL A 598 6.52 -3.16 20.97
N PHE A 599 5.59 -3.06 21.92
CA PHE A 599 4.18 -2.80 21.66
C PHE A 599 3.73 -1.37 21.95
N ASN A 600 4.64 -0.44 22.20
CA ASN A 600 4.29 0.95 22.38
C ASN A 600 3.85 1.61 21.05
N VAL A 601 3.35 2.82 21.15
CA VAL A 601 3.03 3.67 20.01
C VAL A 601 4.21 3.68 19.02
N PRO A 602 3.99 3.47 17.72
CA PRO A 602 5.08 3.50 16.75
C PRO A 602 5.72 4.90 16.69
N CYS A 603 6.85 5.01 16.02
CA CYS A 603 7.55 6.29 15.92
C CYS A 603 6.66 7.41 15.37
N THR A 604 6.95 8.66 15.80
CA THR A 604 6.18 9.86 15.39
C THR A 604 6.01 9.99 13.88
N MET A 605 6.97 9.48 13.09
CA MET A 605 6.87 9.46 11.63
C MET A 605 5.74 8.57 11.13
N THR A 606 5.51 7.42 11.76
CA THR A 606 4.41 6.52 11.42
C THR A 606 3.06 7.13 11.81
N VAL A 607 2.96 7.75 12.98
CA VAL A 607 1.76 8.46 13.43
C VAL A 607 1.42 9.60 12.48
N ALA A 608 2.42 10.39 12.09
CA ALA A 608 2.26 11.48 11.12
C ALA A 608 1.85 10.97 9.72
N ALA A 609 2.38 9.83 9.28
CA ALA A 609 1.96 9.19 8.03
C ALA A 609 0.50 8.75 8.10
N THR A 610 0.10 8.10 9.20
CA THR A 610 -1.31 7.69 9.42
C THR A 610 -2.25 8.91 9.43
N PHE A 611 -1.83 10.04 10.02
CA PHE A 611 -2.61 11.28 10.00
C PHE A 611 -2.84 11.81 8.58
N ARG A 612 -1.82 11.75 7.74
CA ARG A 612 -1.92 12.22 6.34
C ARG A 612 -2.84 11.36 5.49
N GLU A 613 -2.91 10.07 5.79
CA GLU A 613 -3.78 9.15 5.04
C GLU A 613 -5.24 9.23 5.52
N ASN A 614 -5.48 9.63 6.78
CA ASN A 614 -6.82 9.59 7.38
C ASN A 614 -7.45 10.97 7.59
N HIS A 615 -6.65 12.02 7.82
CA HIS A 615 -7.10 13.38 8.17
C HIS A 615 -8.05 13.48 9.39
N SER A 616 -8.30 12.39 10.13
CA SER A 616 -9.21 12.35 11.28
C SER A 616 -8.44 12.29 12.61
N LYS A 617 -8.59 13.32 13.44
CA LYS A 617 -7.97 13.37 14.78
C LYS A 617 -8.46 12.25 15.70
N LYS A 618 -9.75 11.90 15.63
CA LYS A 618 -10.35 10.83 16.44
C LYS A 618 -9.74 9.46 16.13
N TRP A 619 -9.63 9.11 14.85
CA TRP A 619 -9.10 7.83 14.38
C TRP A 619 -7.59 7.69 14.50
N ILE A 620 -6.91 8.70 15.06
CA ILE A 620 -5.51 8.62 15.46
C ILE A 620 -5.39 8.57 16.97
N ALA A 621 -6.13 9.41 17.69
CA ALA A 621 -6.08 9.45 19.14
C ALA A 621 -6.46 8.08 19.77
N LEU A 622 -7.48 7.40 19.20
CA LEU A 622 -7.91 6.09 19.72
C LEU A 622 -6.84 5.00 19.59
N PRO A 623 -6.20 4.75 18.42
CA PRO A 623 -5.08 3.81 18.33
C PRO A 623 -3.88 4.21 19.21
N VAL A 624 -3.52 5.50 19.28
CA VAL A 624 -2.45 5.96 20.17
C VAL A 624 -2.75 5.57 21.62
N LEU A 625 -3.95 5.87 22.10
CA LEU A 625 -4.37 5.50 23.46
C LEU A 625 -4.37 3.97 23.65
N TYR A 626 -4.88 3.21 22.68
CA TYR A 626 -4.89 1.75 22.72
C TYR A 626 -3.48 1.18 22.86
N TYR A 627 -2.54 1.55 22.00
CA TYR A 627 -1.18 1.02 22.03
C TYR A 627 -0.39 1.47 23.27
N LEU A 628 -0.63 2.71 23.74
CA LEU A 628 -0.02 3.19 24.97
C LEU A 628 -0.49 2.38 26.18
N VAL A 629 -1.79 2.21 26.34
CA VAL A 629 -2.36 1.43 27.44
C VAL A 629 -1.96 -0.04 27.32
N PHE A 630 -2.04 -0.62 26.12
CA PHE A 630 -1.67 -2.01 25.88
C PHE A 630 -0.22 -2.30 26.23
N SER A 631 0.72 -1.43 25.84
CA SER A 631 2.14 -1.60 26.14
C SER A 631 2.45 -1.50 27.64
N LEU A 632 1.77 -0.61 28.38
CA LEU A 632 1.93 -0.49 29.83
C LEU A 632 1.33 -1.70 30.57
N ILE A 633 0.18 -2.21 30.13
CA ILE A 633 -0.40 -3.45 30.65
C ILE A 633 0.57 -4.61 30.44
N LEU A 634 1.14 -4.75 29.24
CA LEU A 634 2.13 -5.79 28.97
C LEU A 634 3.36 -5.65 29.88
N SER A 635 3.86 -4.43 30.09
CA SER A 635 4.96 -4.18 31.01
C SER A 635 4.64 -4.70 32.40
N CYS A 636 3.49 -4.30 32.95
CA CYS A 636 3.04 -4.72 34.27
C CYS A 636 2.90 -6.25 34.40
N VAL A 637 2.24 -6.88 33.43
CA VAL A 637 2.01 -8.34 33.39
C VAL A 637 3.37 -9.09 33.35
N PHE A 638 4.25 -8.74 32.40
CA PHE A 638 5.53 -9.43 32.26
C PHE A 638 6.52 -9.14 33.38
N TYR A 639 6.45 -7.97 33.99
CA TYR A 639 7.20 -7.66 35.21
C TYR A 639 6.77 -8.59 36.35
N HIS A 640 5.47 -8.74 36.61
CA HIS A 640 4.99 -9.60 37.68
C HIS A 640 5.22 -11.09 37.39
N ILE A 641 5.08 -11.52 36.15
CA ILE A 641 5.49 -12.88 35.74
C ILE A 641 6.99 -13.09 36.00
N GLY A 642 7.82 -12.10 35.65
CA GLY A 642 9.25 -12.14 35.93
C GLY A 642 9.56 -12.25 37.42
N MET A 643 8.85 -11.52 38.28
CA MET A 643 8.98 -11.61 39.74
C MET A 643 8.60 -12.98 40.31
N LEU A 644 7.79 -13.77 39.63
CA LEU A 644 7.44 -15.14 40.02
C LEU A 644 8.50 -16.16 39.59
N ILE A 645 9.29 -15.83 38.57
CA ILE A 645 10.28 -16.75 37.98
C ILE A 645 11.67 -16.52 38.57
N TRP A 646 12.04 -15.26 38.87
CA TRP A 646 13.33 -14.83 39.39
C TRP A 646 13.18 -14.12 40.74
#